data_4f0f105c73b163aeee34614ae4aa16a8
#
_entry.id   4f0f105c73b163aeee34614ae4aa16a8
#
_cell.length_a   1.000
_cell.length_b   1.000
_cell.length_c   1.000
_cell.angle_alpha   90.00
_cell.angle_beta   90.00
_cell.angle_gamma   90.00
#
_symmetry.space_group_name_H-M   'P 1'
#
loop_
_entity.id
_entity.type
_entity.pdbx_description
1 polymer ?
#
loop_
_entity_poly.entity_id
_entity_poly.type
_entity_poly.pdbx_seq_one_letter_code
_entity_poly.pdbx_strand_id
1 'polypeptide(L)'
;MKSYLRFLSRNKLYTVIEVVGLSVALAFVLLIGSYIWQQYSISHENPDYDRIYFPYQSMPYGIYEPMKDQIPEIEEVTFINNIDDVVMESGDDRFSTRGLAVRGDFFDIFDYEFLVGNGDCLASYTDIIVSETYATKIAGKPELAIGMKIQPVEFDCEAYTITGVMKDFEYKYWKYMDFICKGESPINEGPQKNPIFTLSGVTFIQVAEGTDKDELRTKIQTIFKQLWGDKLPADRVNQFADRIEIERFDNLLFSGEELNSYISMIDKRQVIILTIVALLLLISAVINYVNLNLALTNKRAKEMATRSLVGADKVHIAAKYIFESISFTAVCAIIAVGIAVAMAPYIGRLIDGQTILIPTNAGSVLIYILFIAVIGGICGLIPAMNISSIKPISIVNGTYRRKTRAGLNRFFILLQTILAITLIASAIVLDKQMDHMMDMPLGADIENKFIISTDTDQANEAIPMMDEIAGLPFVKNVALSNGYPTGIRFSTALMNEGTDLTNVSIMICDTEAFKMWGFDIKEDFGTSLAYSVWFTENLYNHFENRDAAENQAEKWNGNFNQTRIDHLGGVLGNIAGDNAMNESITQSKVAVIVLPIDDFGRYNNDILIETDGNHEAAKEAFDRIYRKFSDEYNGVYLEPWIFGYVEDMIVDELEEGNSTITLLKIFA
;
A
#
# COMPACT_ATOMS: atom_id res chain seq x y z
N MET A 1 -35.23 -35.33 -0.68
CA MET A 1 -34.62 -34.84 0.58
C MET A 1 -34.56 -35.90 1.69
N LYS A 2 -35.65 -36.51 2.18
CA LYS A 2 -35.59 -37.49 3.34
C LYS A 2 -34.63 -38.66 3.10
N SER A 3 -34.55 -39.22 1.87
CA SER A 3 -33.61 -40.31 1.53
C SER A 3 -32.16 -39.84 1.55
N TYR A 4 -31.87 -38.62 1.08
CA TYR A 4 -30.55 -38.04 1.11
C TYR A 4 -30.04 -37.73 2.51
N LEU A 5 -30.86 -37.12 3.34
CA LEU A 5 -30.51 -36.86 4.74
C LEU A 5 -30.21 -38.16 5.52
N ARG A 6 -31.02 -39.24 5.26
CA ARG A 6 -30.74 -40.53 5.83
C ARG A 6 -29.46 -41.20 5.33
N PHE A 7 -29.10 -40.93 4.07
CA PHE A 7 -27.82 -41.34 3.47
C PHE A 7 -26.65 -40.64 4.14
N LEU A 8 -26.72 -39.31 4.32
CA LEU A 8 -25.69 -38.50 4.98
C LEU A 8 -25.51 -38.98 6.45
N SER A 9 -26.59 -39.17 7.18
CA SER A 9 -26.54 -39.62 8.58
C SER A 9 -25.93 -41.03 8.78
N ARG A 10 -26.01 -41.88 7.76
CA ARG A 10 -25.41 -43.25 7.78
C ARG A 10 -23.92 -43.24 7.37
N ASN A 11 -23.43 -42.16 6.74
CA ASN A 11 -22.06 -42.03 6.28
C ASN A 11 -21.37 -40.82 6.96
N LYS A 12 -21.48 -40.71 8.27
CA LYS A 12 -21.09 -39.52 9.05
C LYS A 12 -19.69 -39.01 8.75
N LEU A 13 -18.68 -39.89 8.72
CA LEU A 13 -17.28 -39.49 8.47
C LEU A 13 -17.12 -38.78 7.10
N TYR A 14 -17.69 -39.36 6.04
CA TYR A 14 -17.64 -38.77 4.71
C TYR A 14 -18.39 -37.43 4.66
N THR A 15 -19.56 -37.37 5.31
CA THR A 15 -20.35 -36.14 5.36
C THR A 15 -19.61 -35.02 6.10
N VAL A 16 -18.95 -35.33 7.22
CA VAL A 16 -18.14 -34.34 7.96
C VAL A 16 -16.98 -33.83 7.11
N ILE A 17 -16.23 -34.73 6.44
CA ILE A 17 -15.12 -34.35 5.56
C ILE A 17 -15.63 -33.46 4.41
N GLU A 18 -16.76 -33.79 3.80
CA GLU A 18 -17.36 -32.98 2.71
C GLU A 18 -17.81 -31.60 3.23
N VAL A 19 -18.52 -31.56 4.37
CA VAL A 19 -19.02 -30.31 4.95
C VAL A 19 -17.87 -29.41 5.33
N VAL A 20 -16.89 -29.93 6.08
CA VAL A 20 -15.74 -29.12 6.51
C VAL A 20 -14.94 -28.62 5.31
N GLY A 21 -14.55 -29.53 4.40
CA GLY A 21 -13.71 -29.16 3.26
C GLY A 21 -14.39 -28.16 2.32
N LEU A 22 -15.68 -28.36 2.00
CA LEU A 22 -16.39 -27.43 1.14
C LEU A 22 -16.73 -26.11 1.84
N SER A 23 -17.08 -26.13 3.14
CA SER A 23 -17.40 -24.90 3.87
C SER A 23 -16.18 -24.04 4.09
N VAL A 24 -15.02 -24.61 4.43
CA VAL A 24 -13.77 -23.87 4.58
C VAL A 24 -13.34 -23.24 3.25
N ALA A 25 -13.33 -24.03 2.18
CA ALA A 25 -12.97 -23.51 0.86
C ALA A 25 -13.90 -22.38 0.39
N LEU A 26 -15.23 -22.57 0.58
CA LEU A 26 -16.20 -21.50 0.23
C LEU A 26 -16.03 -20.25 1.13
N ALA A 27 -15.64 -20.42 2.40
CA ALA A 27 -15.38 -19.29 3.29
C ALA A 27 -14.19 -18.45 2.80
N PHE A 28 -13.08 -19.09 2.41
CA PHE A 28 -11.93 -18.40 1.85
C PHE A 28 -12.24 -17.77 0.50
N VAL A 29 -12.96 -18.45 -0.38
CA VAL A 29 -13.39 -17.88 -1.66
C VAL A 29 -14.30 -16.67 -1.45
N LEU A 30 -15.18 -16.70 -0.43
CA LEU A 30 -16.02 -15.56 -0.07
C LEU A 30 -15.18 -14.38 0.46
N LEU A 31 -14.23 -14.63 1.35
CA LEU A 31 -13.35 -13.61 1.92
C LEU A 31 -12.49 -12.94 0.84
N ILE A 32 -11.79 -13.74 0.05
CA ILE A 32 -10.94 -13.24 -1.05
C ILE A 32 -11.80 -12.52 -2.09
N GLY A 33 -12.94 -13.09 -2.46
CA GLY A 33 -13.86 -12.46 -3.40
C GLY A 33 -14.46 -11.16 -2.89
N SER A 34 -14.76 -11.05 -1.58
CA SER A 34 -15.23 -9.82 -0.95
C SER A 34 -14.12 -8.77 -0.92
N TYR A 35 -12.88 -9.15 -0.61
CA TYR A 35 -11.72 -8.27 -0.66
C TYR A 35 -11.49 -7.72 -2.07
N ILE A 36 -11.42 -8.61 -3.08
CA ILE A 36 -11.24 -8.20 -4.49
C ILE A 36 -12.36 -7.26 -4.93
N TRP A 37 -13.62 -7.57 -4.57
CA TRP A 37 -14.75 -6.71 -4.87
C TRP A 37 -14.63 -5.34 -4.17
N GLN A 38 -14.21 -5.33 -2.92
CA GLN A 38 -14.00 -4.10 -2.15
C GLN A 38 -12.92 -3.25 -2.83
N GLN A 39 -11.78 -3.82 -3.19
CA GLN A 39 -10.71 -3.12 -3.89
C GLN A 39 -11.16 -2.58 -5.25
N TYR A 40 -11.88 -3.39 -6.02
CA TYR A 40 -12.42 -2.94 -7.31
C TYR A 40 -13.49 -1.86 -7.15
N SER A 41 -14.33 -1.93 -6.11
CA SER A 41 -15.37 -0.93 -5.89
C SER A 41 -14.81 0.43 -5.45
N ILE A 42 -13.65 0.46 -4.79
CA ILE A 42 -12.99 1.70 -4.37
C ILE A 42 -12.69 2.59 -5.58
N SER A 43 -12.15 2.04 -6.66
CA SER A 43 -11.82 2.81 -7.88
C SER A 43 -13.05 3.36 -8.61
N HIS A 44 -14.25 2.87 -8.29
CA HIS A 44 -15.51 3.25 -8.92
C HIS A 44 -16.44 4.02 -7.96
N GLU A 45 -15.95 4.44 -6.81
CA GLU A 45 -16.75 5.22 -5.86
C GLU A 45 -17.05 6.64 -6.39
N ASN A 46 -16.12 7.25 -7.12
CA ASN A 46 -16.38 8.51 -7.79
C ASN A 46 -17.25 8.27 -9.04
N PRO A 47 -18.40 8.97 -9.20
CA PRO A 47 -19.27 8.80 -10.36
C PRO A 47 -18.59 9.06 -11.71
N ASP A 48 -17.63 9.98 -11.74
CA ASP A 48 -16.90 10.41 -12.94
C ASP A 48 -15.52 9.76 -13.10
N TYR A 49 -15.27 8.63 -12.41
CA TYR A 49 -13.98 7.95 -12.40
C TYR A 49 -13.40 7.65 -13.80
N ASP A 50 -14.24 7.48 -14.80
CA ASP A 50 -13.85 7.19 -16.19
C ASP A 50 -13.48 8.45 -17.00
N ARG A 51 -13.77 9.64 -16.46
CA ARG A 51 -13.44 10.95 -17.02
C ARG A 51 -12.34 11.68 -16.27
N ILE A 52 -11.87 11.14 -15.14
CA ILE A 52 -10.77 11.71 -14.36
C ILE A 52 -9.47 11.04 -14.80
N TYR A 53 -8.50 11.86 -15.14
CA TYR A 53 -7.13 11.45 -15.49
C TYR A 53 -6.13 12.04 -14.50
N PHE A 54 -4.99 11.38 -14.36
CA PHE A 54 -3.87 11.89 -13.58
C PHE A 54 -2.56 11.62 -14.31
N PRO A 55 -1.57 12.52 -14.25
CA PRO A 55 -0.21 12.25 -14.67
C PRO A 55 0.54 11.47 -13.60
N TYR A 56 1.37 10.50 -14.01
CA TYR A 56 2.20 9.72 -13.08
C TYR A 56 3.28 10.55 -12.38
N GLN A 57 3.59 11.71 -12.91
CA GLN A 57 4.57 12.61 -12.33
C GLN A 57 3.91 13.87 -11.80
N SER A 58 4.52 14.43 -10.77
CA SER A 58 4.14 15.74 -10.25
C SER A 58 4.20 16.80 -11.34
N MET A 59 3.18 17.64 -11.42
CA MET A 59 3.08 18.71 -12.42
C MET A 59 3.36 20.06 -11.76
N PRO A 60 4.05 20.98 -12.47
CA PRO A 60 4.24 22.32 -11.95
C PRO A 60 2.91 23.09 -11.87
N TYR A 61 2.68 23.81 -10.78
CA TYR A 61 1.45 24.60 -10.61
C TYR A 61 1.19 25.59 -11.74
N GLY A 62 2.24 26.13 -12.37
CA GLY A 62 2.11 27.08 -13.47
C GLY A 62 1.48 26.53 -14.75
N ILE A 63 1.21 25.22 -14.84
CA ILE A 63 0.54 24.61 -15.99
C ILE A 63 -1.00 24.69 -15.90
N TYR A 64 -1.55 25.00 -14.71
CA TYR A 64 -2.99 25.00 -14.44
C TYR A 64 -3.80 25.85 -15.41
N GLU A 65 -3.56 27.17 -15.40
CA GLU A 65 -4.29 28.09 -16.27
C GLU A 65 -4.13 27.77 -17.76
N PRO A 66 -2.88 27.53 -18.25
CA PRO A 66 -2.70 27.13 -19.65
C PRO A 66 -3.43 25.83 -20.04
N MET A 67 -3.56 24.88 -19.14
CA MET A 67 -4.31 23.64 -19.42
C MET A 67 -5.81 23.91 -19.56
N LYS A 68 -6.42 24.66 -18.64
CA LYS A 68 -7.85 25.04 -18.72
C LYS A 68 -8.15 25.93 -19.93
N ASP A 69 -7.28 26.87 -20.25
CA ASP A 69 -7.51 27.83 -21.32
C ASP A 69 -7.30 27.26 -22.72
N GLN A 70 -6.36 26.33 -22.90
CA GLN A 70 -5.92 25.88 -24.22
C GLN A 70 -6.42 24.48 -24.60
N ILE A 71 -6.90 23.68 -23.64
CA ILE A 71 -7.44 22.34 -23.90
C ILE A 71 -8.95 22.34 -23.63
N PRO A 72 -9.78 22.47 -24.70
CA PRO A 72 -11.23 22.59 -24.54
C PRO A 72 -11.91 21.35 -23.93
N GLU A 73 -11.25 20.21 -23.98
CA GLU A 73 -11.74 18.95 -23.41
C GLU A 73 -11.57 18.90 -21.90
N ILE A 74 -10.74 19.76 -21.30
CA ILE A 74 -10.55 19.82 -19.84
C ILE A 74 -11.67 20.66 -19.25
N GLU A 75 -12.46 20.03 -18.39
CA GLU A 75 -13.52 20.68 -17.64
C GLU A 75 -12.97 21.26 -16.33
N GLU A 76 -12.31 20.41 -15.52
CA GLU A 76 -11.80 20.78 -14.21
C GLU A 76 -10.38 20.23 -13.98
N VAL A 77 -9.58 20.94 -13.18
CA VAL A 77 -8.22 20.52 -12.80
C VAL A 77 -7.99 20.84 -11.33
N THR A 78 -7.43 19.90 -10.59
CA THR A 78 -7.00 20.14 -9.23
C THR A 78 -5.59 19.64 -8.96
N PHE A 79 -4.86 20.38 -8.11
CA PHE A 79 -3.57 20.01 -7.56
C PHE A 79 -3.71 19.76 -6.07
N ILE A 80 -3.05 18.72 -5.60
CA ILE A 80 -3.15 18.28 -4.21
C ILE A 80 -1.76 18.09 -3.65
N ASN A 81 -1.51 18.68 -2.50
CA ASN A 81 -0.33 18.42 -1.68
C ASN A 81 -0.74 17.87 -0.32
N ASN A 82 0.04 16.96 0.19
CA ASN A 82 -0.10 16.50 1.56
C ASN A 82 0.41 17.54 2.53
N ILE A 83 -0.25 17.60 3.66
CA ILE A 83 0.22 18.29 4.86
C ILE A 83 0.20 17.25 5.97
N ASP A 84 1.37 16.70 6.25
CA ASP A 84 1.56 15.65 7.24
C ASP A 84 1.93 16.27 8.59
N ASP A 85 1.33 15.73 9.65
CA ASP A 85 1.69 15.92 11.06
C ASP A 85 1.87 17.40 11.53
N VAL A 86 0.99 18.29 11.10
CA VAL A 86 0.94 19.67 11.59
C VAL A 86 0.22 19.73 12.93
N VAL A 87 0.85 20.37 13.92
CA VAL A 87 0.21 20.60 15.21
C VAL A 87 -0.66 21.84 15.16
N MET A 88 -1.95 21.63 15.37
CA MET A 88 -2.95 22.70 15.48
C MET A 88 -3.32 22.93 16.93
N GLU A 89 -3.25 24.20 17.37
CA GLU A 89 -3.68 24.64 18.70
C GLU A 89 -5.10 25.23 18.64
N SER A 90 -5.98 24.78 19.54
CA SER A 90 -7.33 25.31 19.71
C SER A 90 -7.58 25.56 21.21
N GLY A 91 -7.51 26.81 21.63
CA GLY A 91 -7.58 27.18 23.07
C GLY A 91 -6.33 26.65 23.80
N ASP A 92 -6.54 25.78 24.81
CA ASP A 92 -5.46 25.17 25.59
C ASP A 92 -5.09 23.76 25.07
N ASP A 93 -5.84 23.26 24.09
CA ASP A 93 -5.64 21.90 23.54
C ASP A 93 -4.84 21.95 22.24
N ARG A 94 -3.99 20.95 22.03
CA ARG A 94 -3.16 20.77 20.85
C ARG A 94 -3.39 19.41 20.24
N PHE A 95 -3.37 19.35 18.91
CA PHE A 95 -3.67 18.14 18.14
C PHE A 95 -2.71 18.02 16.98
N SER A 96 -2.00 16.90 16.86
CA SER A 96 -1.38 16.52 15.60
C SER A 96 -2.48 16.24 14.60
N THR A 97 -2.37 16.82 13.41
CA THR A 97 -3.40 16.78 12.36
C THR A 97 -2.75 16.52 11.01
N ARG A 98 -3.53 15.90 10.13
CA ARG A 98 -3.17 15.65 8.74
C ARG A 98 -4.18 16.30 7.82
N GLY A 99 -3.69 16.89 6.73
CA GLY A 99 -4.56 17.59 5.81
C GLY A 99 -4.12 17.55 4.37
N LEU A 100 -4.97 18.14 3.53
CA LEU A 100 -4.67 18.40 2.13
C LEU A 100 -4.64 19.89 1.86
N ALA A 101 -3.61 20.33 1.17
CA ALA A 101 -3.61 21.64 0.49
C ALA A 101 -4.10 21.43 -0.95
N VAL A 102 -5.27 22.00 -1.27
CA VAL A 102 -5.90 21.83 -2.58
C VAL A 102 -5.91 23.13 -3.36
N ARG A 103 -5.69 23.05 -4.65
CA ARG A 103 -5.75 24.18 -5.57
C ARG A 103 -6.57 23.82 -6.80
N GLY A 104 -7.36 24.75 -7.29
CA GLY A 104 -8.27 24.54 -8.41
C GLY A 104 -9.59 23.94 -7.97
N ASP A 105 -10.13 23.06 -8.81
CA ASP A 105 -11.54 22.64 -8.77
C ASP A 105 -11.74 21.33 -7.98
N PHE A 106 -11.11 21.23 -6.80
CA PHE A 106 -11.08 19.98 -6.01
C PHE A 106 -12.47 19.44 -5.68
N PHE A 107 -13.37 20.31 -5.19
CA PHE A 107 -14.71 19.92 -4.79
C PHE A 107 -15.67 19.73 -5.97
N ASP A 108 -15.30 20.19 -7.18
CA ASP A 108 -16.04 19.92 -8.41
C ASP A 108 -15.69 18.55 -8.98
N ILE A 109 -14.43 18.11 -8.79
CA ILE A 109 -13.96 16.77 -9.20
C ILE A 109 -14.35 15.70 -8.18
N PHE A 110 -14.22 16.03 -6.88
CA PHE A 110 -14.48 15.11 -5.78
C PHE A 110 -15.69 15.61 -4.97
N ASP A 111 -16.81 14.93 -5.14
CA ASP A 111 -18.05 15.25 -4.41
C ASP A 111 -17.96 14.78 -2.96
N TYR A 112 -18.04 15.72 -2.02
CA TYR A 112 -18.02 15.45 -0.58
C TYR A 112 -19.31 15.92 0.08
N GLU A 113 -19.82 15.10 0.99
CA GLU A 113 -20.98 15.49 1.79
C GLU A 113 -20.55 16.44 2.93
N PHE A 114 -21.07 17.63 2.90
CA PHE A 114 -20.85 18.64 3.95
C PHE A 114 -21.94 18.54 5.02
N LEU A 115 -21.53 18.53 6.28
CA LEU A 115 -22.44 18.72 7.41
C LEU A 115 -22.80 20.19 7.57
N VAL A 116 -21.81 21.09 7.39
CA VAL A 116 -21.99 22.54 7.44
C VAL A 116 -21.10 23.19 6.40
N GLY A 117 -21.67 24.06 5.57
CA GLY A 117 -20.92 24.74 4.49
C GLY A 117 -20.93 23.97 3.17
N ASN A 118 -20.00 24.29 2.31
CA ASN A 118 -19.72 23.66 1.01
C ASN A 118 -18.27 23.95 0.59
N GLY A 119 -17.84 23.52 -0.60
CA GLY A 119 -16.49 23.76 -1.12
C GLY A 119 -16.09 25.24 -1.22
N ASP A 120 -17.05 26.15 -1.41
CA ASP A 120 -16.80 27.61 -1.48
C ASP A 120 -16.37 28.21 -0.12
N CYS A 121 -16.46 27.44 0.97
CA CYS A 121 -16.01 27.87 2.29
C CYS A 121 -14.51 28.13 2.37
N LEU A 122 -13.69 27.63 1.44
CA LEU A 122 -12.27 27.98 1.31
C LEU A 122 -12.07 29.30 0.54
N ALA A 123 -12.61 30.42 1.01
CA ALA A 123 -12.51 31.71 0.34
C ALA A 123 -11.13 32.37 0.56
N SER A 124 -10.61 32.35 1.79
CA SER A 124 -9.34 32.92 2.20
C SER A 124 -8.22 31.87 2.30
N TYR A 125 -6.97 32.32 2.35
CA TYR A 125 -5.79 31.46 2.61
C TYR A 125 -5.73 30.90 4.03
N THR A 126 -6.44 31.51 4.95
CA THR A 126 -6.57 31.09 6.34
C THR A 126 -7.92 30.41 6.63
N ASP A 127 -8.70 30.09 5.61
CA ASP A 127 -9.89 29.27 5.75
C ASP A 127 -9.52 27.79 5.72
N ILE A 128 -10.24 27.01 6.53
CA ILE A 128 -10.03 25.57 6.62
C ILE A 128 -11.36 24.85 6.73
N ILE A 129 -11.50 23.75 6.01
CA ILE A 129 -12.60 22.80 6.14
C ILE A 129 -12.07 21.62 6.94
N VAL A 130 -12.83 21.19 7.96
CA VAL A 130 -12.42 20.10 8.85
C VAL A 130 -13.33 18.89 8.73
N SER A 131 -12.83 17.71 9.07
CA SER A 131 -13.61 16.47 9.12
C SER A 131 -14.58 16.47 10.31
N GLU A 132 -15.64 15.67 10.23
CA GLU A 132 -16.62 15.46 11.31
C GLU A 132 -15.94 14.97 12.60
N THR A 133 -15.03 14.01 12.48
CA THR A 133 -14.28 13.45 13.62
C THR A 133 -13.40 14.53 14.26
N TYR A 134 -12.66 15.31 13.48
CA TYR A 134 -11.81 16.36 14.02
C TYR A 134 -12.65 17.50 14.64
N ALA A 135 -13.71 17.94 13.96
CA ALA A 135 -14.63 18.94 14.48
C ALA A 135 -15.26 18.51 15.82
N THR A 136 -15.65 17.23 15.92
CA THR A 136 -16.20 16.68 17.17
C THR A 136 -15.14 16.63 18.28
N LYS A 137 -13.89 16.30 17.94
CA LYS A 137 -12.76 16.24 18.87
C LYS A 137 -12.48 17.60 19.53
N ILE A 138 -12.51 18.70 18.75
CA ILE A 138 -12.18 20.05 19.22
C ILE A 138 -13.37 20.82 19.82
N ALA A 139 -14.59 20.58 19.34
CA ALA A 139 -15.79 21.37 19.72
C ALA A 139 -16.88 20.54 20.44
N GLY A 140 -16.71 19.22 20.55
CA GLY A 140 -17.71 18.29 21.10
C GLY A 140 -18.90 18.02 20.16
N LYS A 141 -19.19 18.91 19.21
CA LYS A 141 -20.18 18.73 18.13
C LYS A 141 -19.68 19.40 16.86
N PRO A 142 -19.88 18.80 15.68
CA PRO A 142 -19.42 19.35 14.41
C PRO A 142 -19.85 20.78 14.13
N GLU A 143 -21.12 21.12 14.41
CA GLU A 143 -21.69 22.43 14.09
C GLU A 143 -21.09 23.56 14.95
N LEU A 144 -20.54 23.23 16.12
CA LEU A 144 -19.92 24.21 17.02
C LEU A 144 -18.48 24.56 16.62
N ALA A 145 -17.88 23.79 15.75
CA ALA A 145 -16.52 24.07 15.28
C ALA A 145 -16.48 25.28 14.33
N ILE A 146 -17.58 25.62 13.64
CA ILE A 146 -17.63 26.74 12.70
C ILE A 146 -17.28 28.05 13.37
N GLY A 147 -16.35 28.79 12.77
CA GLY A 147 -15.84 30.06 13.28
C GLY A 147 -14.82 29.97 14.40
N MET A 148 -14.49 28.76 14.86
CA MET A 148 -13.35 28.57 15.77
C MET A 148 -12.06 28.89 15.05
N LYS A 149 -11.11 29.42 15.80
CA LYS A 149 -9.76 29.68 15.30
C LYS A 149 -8.82 28.61 15.81
N ILE A 150 -8.03 28.07 14.88
CA ILE A 150 -6.98 27.11 15.18
C ILE A 150 -5.65 27.66 14.66
N GLN A 151 -4.60 27.53 15.45
CA GLN A 151 -3.28 28.07 15.15
C GLN A 151 -2.31 26.92 14.84
N PRO A 152 -1.69 26.90 13.66
CA PRO A 152 -0.53 26.00 13.44
C PRO A 152 0.62 26.46 14.33
N VAL A 153 1.16 25.54 15.10
CA VAL A 153 2.22 25.88 16.09
C VAL A 153 3.57 26.09 15.43
N GLU A 154 3.85 25.35 14.37
CA GLU A 154 5.13 25.33 13.69
C GLU A 154 5.32 26.45 12.65
N PHE A 155 4.25 27.16 12.32
CA PHE A 155 4.25 28.20 11.30
C PHE A 155 3.98 29.56 11.90
N ASP A 156 4.84 30.53 11.61
CA ASP A 156 4.61 31.94 11.96
C ASP A 156 3.58 32.56 10.97
N CYS A 157 2.31 32.20 11.16
CA CYS A 157 1.21 32.64 10.31
C CYS A 157 -0.04 33.00 11.14
N GLU A 158 -1.04 33.60 10.48
CA GLU A 158 -2.31 33.92 11.13
C GLU A 158 -3.10 32.65 11.47
N ALA A 159 -3.91 32.71 12.53
CA ALA A 159 -4.81 31.63 12.92
C ALA A 159 -5.82 31.29 11.81
N TYR A 160 -5.99 30.03 11.56
CA TYR A 160 -6.99 29.52 10.62
C TYR A 160 -8.38 29.58 11.21
N THR A 161 -9.36 29.89 10.37
CA THR A 161 -10.77 29.89 10.74
C THR A 161 -11.47 28.68 10.14
N ILE A 162 -12.15 27.89 10.96
CA ILE A 162 -12.96 26.78 10.48
C ILE A 162 -14.21 27.34 9.81
N THR A 163 -14.32 27.17 8.50
CA THR A 163 -15.39 27.72 7.67
C THR A 163 -16.36 26.66 7.16
N GLY A 164 -15.97 25.39 7.21
CA GLY A 164 -16.79 24.25 6.81
C GLY A 164 -16.50 23.01 7.62
N VAL A 165 -17.50 22.13 7.72
CA VAL A 165 -17.33 20.79 8.28
C VAL A 165 -17.87 19.79 7.26
N MET A 166 -17.02 18.90 6.80
CA MET A 166 -17.37 17.80 5.91
C MET A 166 -17.54 16.51 6.71
N LYS A 167 -18.32 15.57 6.20
CA LYS A 167 -18.29 14.20 6.70
C LYS A 167 -16.88 13.63 6.58
N ASP A 168 -16.56 12.69 7.46
CA ASP A 168 -15.34 11.91 7.32
C ASP A 168 -15.34 11.25 5.94
N PHE A 169 -14.14 11.17 5.33
CA PHE A 169 -14.01 10.67 3.97
C PHE A 169 -14.69 9.30 3.81
N GLU A 170 -15.82 9.28 3.14
CA GLU A 170 -16.53 8.03 2.80
C GLU A 170 -15.83 7.27 1.67
N TYR A 171 -15.11 7.98 0.82
CA TYR A 171 -14.36 7.39 -0.28
C TYR A 171 -13.10 6.72 0.23
N LYS A 172 -13.04 5.41 0.09
CA LYS A 172 -11.95 4.58 0.61
C LYS A 172 -10.64 4.71 -0.15
N TYR A 173 -10.63 5.41 -1.27
CA TYR A 173 -9.40 5.73 -1.98
C TYR A 173 -8.61 6.87 -1.32
N TRP A 174 -9.24 7.67 -0.43
CA TRP A 174 -8.55 8.59 0.44
C TRP A 174 -8.27 7.96 1.80
N LYS A 175 -7.04 8.12 2.30
CA LYS A 175 -6.76 7.87 3.71
C LYS A 175 -7.39 8.98 4.54
N TYR A 176 -7.58 8.73 5.84
CA TYR A 176 -8.18 9.70 6.74
C TYR A 176 -7.37 11.01 6.81
N MET A 177 -8.07 12.13 6.80
CA MET A 177 -7.54 13.49 6.96
C MET A 177 -8.40 14.27 7.94
N ASP A 178 -7.76 15.18 8.67
CA ASP A 178 -8.44 16.06 9.63
C ASP A 178 -8.95 17.33 8.97
N PHE A 179 -8.25 17.83 7.91
CA PHE A 179 -8.62 19.10 7.29
C PHE A 179 -8.25 19.21 5.81
N ILE A 180 -8.88 20.19 5.16
CA ILE A 180 -8.53 20.67 3.82
C ILE A 180 -8.33 22.18 3.88
N CYS A 181 -7.24 22.69 3.30
CA CYS A 181 -6.94 24.10 3.13
C CYS A 181 -6.60 24.45 1.70
N LYS A 182 -6.48 25.76 1.38
CA LYS A 182 -6.02 26.20 0.07
C LYS A 182 -4.56 25.86 -0.18
N GLY A 183 -4.23 25.54 -1.42
CA GLY A 183 -2.86 25.25 -1.87
C GLY A 183 -1.90 26.44 -1.73
N GLU A 184 -2.41 27.66 -1.66
CA GLU A 184 -1.66 28.88 -1.38
C GLU A 184 -1.61 29.23 0.12
N SER A 185 -2.09 28.35 0.98
CA SER A 185 -2.06 28.53 2.44
C SER A 185 -0.61 28.62 2.97
N PRO A 186 -0.36 29.43 4.01
CA PRO A 186 0.95 29.52 4.66
C PRO A 186 1.56 28.19 5.11
N ILE A 187 0.73 27.23 5.49
CA ILE A 187 1.17 25.87 5.87
C ILE A 187 1.80 25.11 4.69
N ASN A 188 1.44 25.49 3.46
CA ASN A 188 1.99 24.88 2.24
C ASN A 188 2.95 25.88 1.55
N GLU A 189 4.17 25.97 2.02
CA GLU A 189 5.14 26.99 1.60
C GLU A 189 5.61 26.92 0.13
N GLY A 190 5.50 25.76 -0.50
CA GLY A 190 6.10 25.50 -1.81
C GLY A 190 5.57 26.38 -2.97
N PRO A 191 4.24 26.48 -3.18
CA PRO A 191 3.66 27.15 -4.37
C PRO A 191 3.83 28.66 -4.41
N GLN A 192 3.99 29.29 -3.25
CA GLN A 192 4.04 30.76 -3.15
C GLN A 192 5.36 31.36 -3.70
N LYS A 193 6.46 30.59 -3.65
CA LYS A 193 7.79 31.11 -4.01
C LYS A 193 8.04 31.12 -5.53
N ASN A 194 7.64 30.08 -6.22
CA ASN A 194 7.82 30.00 -7.68
C ASN A 194 6.88 28.95 -8.34
N PRO A 195 5.65 29.30 -8.71
CA PRO A 195 4.67 28.35 -9.23
C PRO A 195 5.10 27.63 -10.53
N ILE A 196 6.09 28.18 -11.24
CA ILE A 196 6.59 27.59 -12.50
C ILE A 196 7.47 26.38 -12.24
N PHE A 197 8.22 26.37 -11.15
CA PHE A 197 9.18 25.30 -10.79
C PHE A 197 8.73 24.47 -9.58
N THR A 198 7.71 24.94 -8.85
CA THR A 198 7.17 24.19 -7.74
C THR A 198 6.22 23.11 -8.25
N LEU A 199 6.52 21.87 -7.93
CA LEU A 199 5.72 20.71 -8.32
C LEU A 199 4.57 20.50 -7.32
N SER A 200 3.42 20.04 -7.81
CA SER A 200 2.35 19.52 -6.98
C SER A 200 2.66 18.10 -6.49
N GLY A 201 2.03 17.66 -5.43
CA GLY A 201 2.03 16.25 -5.05
C GLY A 201 1.33 15.40 -6.10
N VAL A 202 0.04 15.62 -6.30
CA VAL A 202 -0.76 14.93 -7.33
C VAL A 202 -1.62 15.94 -8.09
N THR A 203 -1.84 15.66 -9.38
CA THR A 203 -2.75 16.44 -10.23
C THR A 203 -3.87 15.53 -10.71
N PHE A 204 -5.12 16.00 -10.63
CA PHE A 204 -6.26 15.35 -11.28
C PHE A 204 -6.88 16.26 -12.31
N ILE A 205 -7.30 15.67 -13.41
CA ILE A 205 -7.82 16.36 -14.60
C ILE A 205 -9.15 15.70 -14.97
N GLN A 206 -10.26 16.41 -14.85
CA GLN A 206 -11.56 15.94 -15.32
C GLN A 206 -11.78 16.44 -16.75
N VAL A 207 -12.22 15.55 -17.61
CA VAL A 207 -12.40 15.84 -19.05
C VAL A 207 -13.82 15.52 -19.52
N ALA A 208 -14.17 16.11 -20.67
CA ALA A 208 -15.43 15.83 -21.35
C ALA A 208 -15.56 14.36 -21.74
N GLU A 209 -16.80 13.87 -21.78
CA GLU A 209 -17.11 12.48 -22.17
C GLU A 209 -16.58 12.15 -23.56
N GLY A 210 -15.87 11.03 -23.69
CA GLY A 210 -15.33 10.55 -24.97
C GLY A 210 -13.97 11.17 -25.36
N THR A 211 -13.30 11.88 -24.47
CA THR A 211 -11.94 12.41 -24.71
C THR A 211 -10.94 11.29 -24.95
N ASP A 212 -10.15 11.42 -26.02
CA ASP A 212 -9.08 10.46 -26.34
C ASP A 212 -7.85 10.72 -25.45
N LYS A 213 -7.39 9.67 -24.77
CA LYS A 213 -6.25 9.72 -23.83
C LYS A 213 -4.97 10.17 -24.47
N ASP A 214 -4.63 9.65 -25.67
CA ASP A 214 -3.37 9.94 -26.34
C ASP A 214 -3.35 11.36 -26.91
N GLU A 215 -4.52 11.84 -27.37
CA GLU A 215 -4.67 13.22 -27.82
C GLU A 215 -4.53 14.20 -26.64
N LEU A 216 -5.19 13.92 -25.49
CA LEU A 216 -5.07 14.70 -24.27
C LEU A 216 -3.63 14.79 -23.81
N ARG A 217 -2.93 13.65 -23.72
CA ARG A 217 -1.51 13.59 -23.35
C ARG A 217 -0.66 14.48 -24.26
N THR A 218 -0.83 14.39 -25.56
CA THR A 218 -0.08 15.17 -26.54
C THR A 218 -0.31 16.68 -26.38
N LYS A 219 -1.54 17.09 -26.07
CA LYS A 219 -1.87 18.49 -25.79
C LYS A 219 -1.18 18.98 -24.51
N ILE A 220 -1.21 18.20 -23.43
CA ILE A 220 -0.53 18.52 -22.18
C ILE A 220 0.98 18.64 -22.39
N GLN A 221 1.60 17.68 -23.09
CA GLN A 221 3.02 17.74 -23.46
C GLN A 221 3.36 19.00 -24.25
N THR A 222 2.48 19.42 -25.15
CA THR A 222 2.67 20.63 -25.97
C THR A 222 2.64 21.89 -25.11
N ILE A 223 1.69 21.99 -24.17
CA ILE A 223 1.62 23.12 -23.24
C ILE A 223 2.86 23.15 -22.34
N PHE A 224 3.29 21.99 -21.85
CA PHE A 224 4.53 21.89 -21.08
C PHE A 224 5.72 22.44 -21.89
N LYS A 225 5.90 22.03 -23.13
CA LYS A 225 6.97 22.51 -24.01
C LYS A 225 6.91 24.03 -24.27
N GLN A 226 5.72 24.59 -24.37
CA GLN A 226 5.53 26.05 -24.55
C GLN A 226 5.92 26.83 -23.30
N LEU A 227 5.55 26.35 -22.09
CA LEU A 227 5.81 27.06 -20.83
C LEU A 227 7.29 27.08 -20.45
N TRP A 228 8.01 26.02 -20.76
CA TRP A 228 9.41 25.84 -20.36
C TRP A 228 10.41 25.99 -21.49
N GLY A 229 9.96 26.10 -22.75
CA GLY A 229 10.83 26.16 -23.92
C GLY A 229 11.84 27.31 -23.90
N ASP A 230 11.47 28.45 -23.31
CA ASP A 230 12.35 29.62 -23.15
C ASP A 230 13.13 29.64 -21.83
N LYS A 231 12.84 28.70 -20.90
CA LYS A 231 13.38 28.71 -19.55
C LYS A 231 14.39 27.60 -19.26
N LEU A 232 14.33 26.53 -20.04
CA LEU A 232 15.19 25.36 -19.94
C LEU A 232 15.77 25.01 -21.32
N PRO A 233 16.94 24.36 -21.41
CA PRO A 233 17.45 23.80 -22.64
C PRO A 233 16.43 22.90 -23.33
N ALA A 234 16.34 23.01 -24.68
CA ALA A 234 15.31 22.35 -25.47
C ALA A 234 15.32 20.79 -25.31
N ASP A 235 16.49 20.22 -25.18
CA ASP A 235 16.67 18.78 -24.92
C ASP A 235 16.03 18.36 -23.57
N ARG A 236 16.22 19.15 -22.53
CA ARG A 236 15.58 18.92 -21.21
C ARG A 236 14.08 19.06 -21.28
N VAL A 237 13.57 20.13 -21.90
CA VAL A 237 12.12 20.34 -22.04
C VAL A 237 11.48 19.17 -22.77
N ASN A 238 12.08 18.71 -23.85
CA ASN A 238 11.57 17.56 -24.59
C ASN A 238 11.61 16.27 -23.74
N GLN A 239 12.69 16.03 -23.03
CA GLN A 239 12.82 14.85 -22.18
C GLN A 239 11.76 14.81 -21.07
N PHE A 240 11.52 15.93 -20.38
CA PHE A 240 10.47 16.02 -19.37
C PHE A 240 9.07 15.88 -19.98
N ALA A 241 8.80 16.58 -21.07
CA ALA A 241 7.51 16.52 -21.73
C ALA A 241 7.18 15.11 -22.24
N ASP A 242 8.16 14.44 -22.86
CA ASP A 242 7.96 13.10 -23.45
C ASP A 242 7.74 12.01 -22.37
N ARG A 243 8.12 12.29 -21.11
CA ARG A 243 7.83 11.43 -19.94
C ARG A 243 6.44 11.64 -19.36
N ILE A 244 5.72 12.70 -19.75
CA ILE A 244 4.36 12.92 -19.27
C ILE A 244 3.47 11.81 -19.79
N GLU A 245 3.19 10.87 -18.93
CA GLU A 245 2.20 9.82 -19.12
C GLU A 245 1.00 10.13 -18.23
N ILE A 246 -0.20 9.93 -18.76
CA ILE A 246 -1.44 10.11 -18.02
C ILE A 246 -2.18 8.79 -17.96
N GLU A 247 -2.90 8.56 -16.87
CA GLU A 247 -3.73 7.37 -16.71
C GLU A 247 -5.09 7.75 -16.16
N ARG A 248 -6.07 6.88 -16.35
CA ARG A 248 -7.42 7.04 -15.84
C ARG A 248 -7.48 6.73 -14.34
N PHE A 249 -8.36 7.40 -13.62
CA PHE A 249 -8.51 7.28 -12.17
C PHE A 249 -8.79 5.84 -11.70
N ASP A 250 -9.60 5.08 -12.46
CA ASP A 250 -9.89 3.68 -12.12
C ASP A 250 -8.64 2.77 -12.16
N ASN A 251 -7.63 3.15 -12.92
CA ASN A 251 -6.35 2.46 -12.99
C ASN A 251 -5.32 2.96 -11.95
N LEU A 252 -5.54 4.14 -11.37
CA LEU A 252 -4.63 4.75 -10.38
C LEU A 252 -4.35 3.80 -9.22
N LEU A 253 -5.42 3.31 -8.61
CA LEU A 253 -5.33 2.45 -7.42
C LEU A 253 -4.60 1.13 -7.70
N PHE A 254 -4.52 0.72 -8.97
CA PHE A 254 -3.84 -0.49 -9.43
C PHE A 254 -2.50 -0.22 -10.11
N SER A 255 -2.00 1.02 -10.12
CA SER A 255 -0.74 1.36 -10.81
C SER A 255 0.50 0.79 -10.11
N GLY A 256 0.44 0.64 -8.80
CA GLY A 256 1.56 0.20 -7.97
C GLY A 256 2.64 1.27 -7.78
N GLU A 257 2.39 2.51 -8.22
CA GLU A 257 3.26 3.65 -7.99
C GLU A 257 2.67 4.53 -6.88
N GLU A 258 3.41 4.74 -5.81
CA GLU A 258 3.03 5.68 -4.75
C GLU A 258 3.10 7.11 -5.28
N LEU A 259 1.94 7.63 -5.70
CA LEU A 259 1.81 9.01 -6.15
C LEU A 259 1.61 9.98 -4.98
N ASN A 260 1.04 9.51 -3.90
CA ASN A 260 0.67 10.32 -2.74
C ASN A 260 0.38 9.43 -1.54
N SER A 261 0.92 9.76 -0.37
CA SER A 261 0.76 9.01 0.88
C SER A 261 -0.70 8.92 1.35
N TYR A 262 -1.59 9.82 0.91
CA TYR A 262 -3.01 9.83 1.29
C TYR A 262 -3.94 9.08 0.34
N ILE A 263 -3.45 8.61 -0.78
CA ILE A 263 -4.24 7.77 -1.69
C ILE A 263 -3.96 6.30 -1.37
N SER A 264 -5.03 5.53 -1.14
CA SER A 264 -4.92 4.10 -0.90
C SER A 264 -4.56 3.40 -2.21
N MET A 265 -3.34 2.88 -2.30
CA MET A 265 -2.89 2.11 -3.45
C MET A 265 -3.20 0.62 -3.28
N ILE A 266 -3.50 -0.03 -4.39
CA ILE A 266 -3.79 -1.44 -4.43
C ILE A 266 -2.76 -2.13 -5.31
N ASP A 267 -2.02 -3.06 -4.76
CA ASP A 267 -1.12 -3.86 -5.58
C ASP A 267 -1.91 -4.78 -6.51
N LYS A 268 -1.91 -4.45 -7.80
CA LYS A 268 -2.52 -5.26 -8.86
C LYS A 268 -1.99 -6.70 -8.87
N ARG A 269 -0.72 -6.89 -8.55
CA ARG A 269 -0.11 -8.22 -8.47
C ARG A 269 -0.74 -9.03 -7.34
N GLN A 270 -0.94 -8.40 -6.19
CA GLN A 270 -1.61 -9.01 -5.03
C GLN A 270 -3.04 -9.47 -5.39
N VAL A 271 -3.84 -8.61 -6.01
CA VAL A 271 -5.21 -8.93 -6.45
C VAL A 271 -5.22 -10.10 -7.43
N ILE A 272 -4.29 -10.13 -8.41
CA ILE A 272 -4.18 -11.24 -9.37
C ILE A 272 -3.80 -12.54 -8.67
N ILE A 273 -2.80 -12.51 -7.77
CA ILE A 273 -2.35 -13.68 -7.02
C ILE A 273 -3.51 -14.25 -6.17
N LEU A 274 -4.18 -13.40 -5.41
CA LEU A 274 -5.33 -13.80 -4.59
C LEU A 274 -6.47 -14.38 -5.44
N THR A 275 -6.73 -13.80 -6.62
CA THR A 275 -7.73 -14.33 -7.55
C THR A 275 -7.37 -15.74 -8.02
N ILE A 276 -6.11 -15.98 -8.38
CA ILE A 276 -5.63 -17.29 -8.79
C ILE A 276 -5.76 -18.28 -7.63
N VAL A 277 -5.35 -17.91 -6.42
CA VAL A 277 -5.47 -18.74 -5.22
C VAL A 277 -6.93 -19.11 -4.94
N ALA A 278 -7.85 -18.14 -4.97
CA ALA A 278 -9.27 -18.38 -4.79
C ALA A 278 -9.84 -19.39 -5.81
N LEU A 279 -9.45 -19.27 -7.08
CA LEU A 279 -9.83 -20.19 -8.12
C LEU A 279 -9.27 -21.59 -7.90
N LEU A 280 -8.00 -21.71 -7.51
CA LEU A 280 -7.37 -22.99 -7.22
C LEU A 280 -8.02 -23.70 -6.03
N LEU A 281 -8.32 -22.96 -4.96
CA LEU A 281 -9.05 -23.47 -3.79
C LEU A 281 -10.45 -23.95 -4.17
N LEU A 282 -11.19 -23.18 -4.97
CA LEU A 282 -12.51 -23.54 -5.44
C LEU A 282 -12.48 -24.81 -6.30
N ILE A 283 -11.56 -24.88 -7.26
CA ILE A 283 -11.37 -26.06 -8.12
C ILE A 283 -11.04 -27.28 -7.27
N SER A 284 -10.12 -27.15 -6.31
CA SER A 284 -9.74 -28.24 -5.40
C SER A 284 -10.93 -28.74 -4.57
N ALA A 285 -11.75 -27.82 -4.03
CA ALA A 285 -12.94 -28.17 -3.27
C ALA A 285 -14.00 -28.87 -4.12
N VAL A 286 -14.26 -28.40 -5.34
CA VAL A 286 -15.18 -29.04 -6.28
C VAL A 286 -14.71 -30.44 -6.65
N ILE A 287 -13.42 -30.60 -6.97
CA ILE A 287 -12.82 -31.90 -7.28
C ILE A 287 -12.95 -32.85 -6.08
N ASN A 288 -12.66 -32.39 -4.88
CA ASN A 288 -12.79 -33.18 -3.65
C ASN A 288 -14.24 -33.68 -3.47
N TYR A 289 -15.21 -32.78 -3.56
CA TYR A 289 -16.63 -33.12 -3.50
C TYR A 289 -17.03 -34.16 -4.55
N VAL A 290 -16.64 -33.95 -5.81
CA VAL A 290 -16.93 -34.87 -6.89
C VAL A 290 -16.30 -36.25 -6.64
N ASN A 291 -15.05 -36.31 -6.21
CA ASN A 291 -14.34 -37.57 -5.91
C ASN A 291 -15.02 -38.37 -4.81
N LEU A 292 -15.40 -37.71 -3.72
CA LEU A 292 -16.09 -38.37 -2.61
C LEU A 292 -17.48 -38.87 -3.02
N ASN A 293 -18.24 -38.10 -3.77
CA ASN A 293 -19.53 -38.50 -4.31
C ASN A 293 -19.43 -39.66 -5.33
N LEU A 294 -18.40 -39.64 -6.18
CA LEU A 294 -18.11 -40.76 -7.09
C LEU A 294 -17.73 -42.04 -6.31
N ALA A 295 -16.97 -41.94 -5.22
CA ALA A 295 -16.64 -43.08 -4.35
C ALA A 295 -17.91 -43.70 -3.71
N LEU A 296 -18.86 -42.86 -3.34
CA LEU A 296 -20.14 -43.28 -2.75
C LEU A 296 -21.22 -43.73 -3.76
N THR A 297 -20.92 -43.58 -5.06
CA THR A 297 -21.88 -43.92 -6.17
C THR A 297 -22.46 -45.32 -6.02
N ASN A 298 -21.66 -46.34 -5.66
CA ASN A 298 -22.14 -47.73 -5.53
C ASN A 298 -23.23 -47.89 -4.44
N LYS A 299 -23.15 -47.16 -3.35
CA LYS A 299 -24.14 -47.16 -2.28
C LYS A 299 -25.47 -46.55 -2.73
N ARG A 300 -25.41 -45.56 -3.63
CA ARG A 300 -26.58 -44.86 -4.16
C ARG A 300 -27.14 -45.49 -5.42
N ALA A 301 -26.33 -46.25 -6.17
CA ALA A 301 -26.74 -46.91 -7.42
C ALA A 301 -27.93 -47.84 -7.22
N LYS A 302 -28.02 -48.59 -6.12
CA LYS A 302 -29.16 -49.45 -5.80
C LYS A 302 -30.48 -48.67 -5.67
N GLU A 303 -30.47 -47.54 -4.95
CA GLU A 303 -31.65 -46.66 -4.83
C GLU A 303 -32.10 -46.14 -6.19
N MET A 304 -31.16 -45.70 -7.02
CA MET A 304 -31.48 -45.15 -8.35
C MET A 304 -31.96 -46.21 -9.33
N ALA A 305 -31.36 -47.41 -9.28
CA ALA A 305 -31.86 -48.53 -10.08
C ALA A 305 -33.31 -48.90 -9.74
N THR A 306 -33.65 -48.96 -8.46
CA THR A 306 -35.03 -49.23 -8.02
C THR A 306 -35.98 -48.14 -8.54
N ARG A 307 -35.61 -46.87 -8.52
CA ARG A 307 -36.41 -45.75 -9.04
C ARG A 307 -36.59 -45.84 -10.56
N SER A 308 -35.53 -46.19 -11.29
CA SER A 308 -35.59 -46.36 -12.73
C SER A 308 -36.48 -47.55 -13.13
N LEU A 309 -36.50 -48.63 -12.33
CA LEU A 309 -37.41 -49.76 -12.55
C LEU A 309 -38.88 -49.42 -12.32
N VAL A 310 -39.17 -48.45 -11.47
CA VAL A 310 -40.52 -47.91 -11.20
C VAL A 310 -40.89 -46.79 -12.18
N GLY A 311 -40.08 -46.55 -13.23
CA GLY A 311 -40.42 -45.64 -14.34
C GLY A 311 -39.79 -44.25 -14.27
N ALA A 312 -38.84 -44.00 -13.37
CA ALA A 312 -38.12 -42.71 -13.36
C ALA A 312 -37.16 -42.58 -14.55
N ASP A 313 -37.34 -41.52 -15.34
CA ASP A 313 -36.46 -41.19 -16.46
C ASP A 313 -35.07 -40.72 -16.01
N LYS A 314 -34.09 -40.89 -16.89
CA LYS A 314 -32.67 -40.48 -16.62
C LYS A 314 -32.53 -39.01 -16.27
N VAL A 315 -33.33 -38.15 -16.95
CA VAL A 315 -33.31 -36.68 -16.67
C VAL A 315 -33.82 -36.40 -15.25
N HIS A 316 -34.88 -37.07 -14.81
CA HIS A 316 -35.42 -36.95 -13.45
C HIS A 316 -34.41 -37.39 -12.39
N ILE A 317 -33.65 -38.45 -12.65
CA ILE A 317 -32.61 -38.94 -11.75
C ILE A 317 -31.47 -37.95 -11.68
N ALA A 318 -31.01 -37.42 -12.82
CA ALA A 318 -29.95 -36.41 -12.89
C ALA A 318 -30.37 -35.10 -12.21
N ALA A 319 -31.56 -34.58 -12.53
CA ALA A 319 -32.08 -33.35 -11.90
C ALA A 319 -32.19 -33.47 -10.36
N LYS A 320 -32.64 -34.62 -9.87
CA LYS A 320 -32.66 -34.89 -8.41
C LYS A 320 -31.28 -34.81 -7.82
N TYR A 321 -30.25 -35.40 -8.46
CA TYR A 321 -28.86 -35.37 -7.98
C TYR A 321 -28.31 -33.96 -7.94
N ILE A 322 -28.53 -33.19 -8.98
CA ILE A 322 -28.14 -31.80 -9.07
C ILE A 322 -28.82 -30.99 -7.96
N PHE A 323 -30.14 -31.18 -7.77
CA PHE A 323 -30.86 -30.49 -6.70
C PHE A 323 -30.36 -30.86 -5.28
N GLU A 324 -30.04 -32.13 -5.03
CA GLU A 324 -29.45 -32.58 -3.76
C GLU A 324 -28.08 -31.96 -3.56
N SER A 325 -27.25 -31.84 -4.59
CA SER A 325 -25.95 -31.23 -4.57
C SER A 325 -26.05 -29.71 -4.31
N ILE A 326 -26.91 -28.99 -5.00
CA ILE A 326 -27.17 -27.56 -4.75
C ILE A 326 -27.62 -27.34 -3.31
N SER A 327 -28.56 -28.18 -2.81
CA SER A 327 -29.03 -28.06 -1.42
C SER A 327 -27.92 -28.30 -0.40
N PHE A 328 -27.03 -29.25 -0.67
CA PHE A 328 -25.87 -29.52 0.19
C PHE A 328 -24.86 -28.36 0.17
N THR A 329 -24.54 -27.87 -1.03
CA THR A 329 -23.67 -26.70 -1.19
C THR A 329 -24.25 -25.48 -0.49
N ALA A 330 -25.57 -25.27 -0.54
CA ALA A 330 -26.23 -24.17 0.18
C ALA A 330 -26.04 -24.27 1.71
N VAL A 331 -26.17 -25.50 2.28
CA VAL A 331 -25.87 -25.69 3.71
C VAL A 331 -24.41 -25.40 4.03
N CYS A 332 -23.48 -25.88 3.21
CA CYS A 332 -22.05 -25.57 3.37
C CYS A 332 -21.76 -24.08 3.25
N ALA A 333 -22.46 -23.37 2.34
CA ALA A 333 -22.31 -21.93 2.15
C ALA A 333 -22.79 -21.13 3.37
N ILE A 334 -23.87 -21.56 4.04
CA ILE A 334 -24.32 -20.93 5.31
C ILE A 334 -23.24 -21.06 6.37
N ILE A 335 -22.60 -22.23 6.49
CA ILE A 335 -21.49 -22.45 7.42
C ILE A 335 -20.28 -21.60 7.01
N ALA A 336 -20.00 -21.53 5.69
CA ALA A 336 -18.91 -20.74 5.13
C ALA A 336 -19.07 -19.25 5.45
N VAL A 337 -20.28 -18.69 5.35
CA VAL A 337 -20.54 -17.29 5.76
C VAL A 337 -20.23 -17.08 7.24
N GLY A 338 -20.62 -18.01 8.11
CA GLY A 338 -20.31 -17.94 9.54
C GLY A 338 -18.80 -17.94 9.80
N ILE A 339 -18.04 -18.80 9.10
CA ILE A 339 -16.57 -18.84 9.19
C ILE A 339 -15.98 -17.54 8.63
N ALA A 340 -16.44 -17.07 7.47
CA ALA A 340 -15.93 -15.86 6.83
C ALA A 340 -16.12 -14.63 7.72
N VAL A 341 -17.32 -14.44 8.30
CA VAL A 341 -17.59 -13.33 9.23
C VAL A 341 -16.70 -13.39 10.46
N ALA A 342 -16.46 -14.59 11.00
CA ALA A 342 -15.58 -14.76 12.17
C ALA A 342 -14.10 -14.48 11.84
N MET A 343 -13.66 -14.80 10.62
CA MET A 343 -12.26 -14.63 10.20
C MET A 343 -11.97 -13.25 9.58
N ALA A 344 -12.98 -12.55 9.06
CA ALA A 344 -12.80 -11.26 8.39
C ALA A 344 -11.97 -10.24 9.19
N PRO A 345 -12.19 -10.02 10.50
CA PRO A 345 -11.39 -9.05 11.26
C PRO A 345 -9.94 -9.49 11.47
N TYR A 346 -9.65 -10.79 11.48
CA TYR A 346 -8.27 -11.29 11.59
C TYR A 346 -7.52 -11.14 10.28
N ILE A 347 -8.16 -11.52 9.18
CA ILE A 347 -7.58 -11.42 7.83
C ILE A 347 -7.43 -9.95 7.43
N GLY A 348 -8.40 -9.10 7.76
CA GLY A 348 -8.33 -7.67 7.50
C GLY A 348 -7.15 -6.97 8.19
N ARG A 349 -6.81 -7.39 9.43
CA ARG A 349 -5.61 -6.86 10.13
C ARG A 349 -4.29 -7.29 9.49
N LEU A 350 -4.30 -8.42 8.81
CA LEU A 350 -3.14 -8.94 8.07
C LEU A 350 -3.00 -8.33 6.68
N ILE A 351 -4.08 -7.67 6.18
CA ILE A 351 -4.09 -6.97 4.91
C ILE A 351 -4.32 -5.48 5.23
N ASP A 352 -3.27 -4.71 5.36
CA ASP A 352 -3.29 -3.23 5.53
C ASP A 352 -4.20 -2.69 6.65
N GLY A 353 -4.50 -3.50 7.66
CA GLY A 353 -5.39 -3.10 8.76
C GLY A 353 -6.86 -2.85 8.38
N GLN A 354 -7.22 -3.05 7.12
CA GLN A 354 -8.57 -2.80 6.62
C GLN A 354 -9.56 -3.89 7.03
N THR A 355 -10.79 -3.48 7.35
CA THR A 355 -11.87 -4.45 7.61
C THR A 355 -12.42 -5.00 6.30
N ILE A 356 -12.37 -6.33 6.10
CA ILE A 356 -13.04 -6.96 4.96
C ILE A 356 -14.55 -6.92 5.17
N LEU A 357 -15.23 -6.14 4.35
CA LEU A 357 -16.70 -6.04 4.36
C LEU A 357 -17.30 -7.07 3.42
N ILE A 358 -18.14 -7.95 3.97
CA ILE A 358 -18.92 -8.89 3.16
C ILE A 358 -20.19 -8.17 2.70
N PRO A 359 -20.36 -7.92 1.38
CA PRO A 359 -21.52 -7.19 0.89
C PRO A 359 -22.83 -7.94 1.17
N THR A 360 -23.80 -7.25 1.78
CA THR A 360 -25.10 -7.84 2.18
C THR A 360 -26.31 -7.20 1.48
N ASN A 361 -26.08 -6.34 0.48
CA ASN A 361 -27.15 -5.76 -0.31
C ASN A 361 -27.87 -6.83 -1.17
N ALA A 362 -29.09 -6.54 -1.63
CA ALA A 362 -29.92 -7.48 -2.37
C ALA A 362 -29.25 -8.02 -3.65
N GLY A 363 -28.45 -7.19 -4.34
CA GLY A 363 -27.71 -7.59 -5.53
C GLY A 363 -26.62 -8.62 -5.19
N SER A 364 -25.82 -8.38 -4.15
CA SER A 364 -24.78 -9.31 -3.71
C SER A 364 -25.35 -10.63 -3.23
N VAL A 365 -26.47 -10.61 -2.49
CA VAL A 365 -27.16 -11.83 -2.06
C VAL A 365 -27.63 -12.65 -3.28
N LEU A 366 -28.15 -11.98 -4.31
CA LEU A 366 -28.53 -12.67 -5.56
C LEU A 366 -27.33 -13.32 -6.25
N ILE A 367 -26.19 -12.62 -6.30
CA ILE A 367 -24.93 -13.15 -6.86
C ILE A 367 -24.48 -14.39 -6.05
N TYR A 368 -24.55 -14.36 -4.73
CA TYR A 368 -24.20 -15.51 -3.88
C TYR A 368 -25.12 -16.70 -4.13
N ILE A 369 -26.43 -16.48 -4.25
CA ILE A 369 -27.40 -17.53 -4.57
C ILE A 369 -27.09 -18.15 -5.96
N LEU A 370 -26.81 -17.32 -6.96
CA LEU A 370 -26.43 -17.79 -8.29
C LEU A 370 -25.11 -18.57 -8.25
N PHE A 371 -24.11 -18.08 -7.56
CA PHE A 371 -22.82 -18.75 -7.37
C PHE A 371 -22.99 -20.13 -6.72
N ILE A 372 -23.76 -20.24 -5.63
CA ILE A 372 -24.07 -21.50 -4.97
C ILE A 372 -24.78 -22.45 -5.92
N ALA A 373 -25.74 -21.96 -6.71
CA ALA A 373 -26.47 -22.77 -7.69
C ALA A 373 -25.55 -23.31 -8.80
N VAL A 374 -24.63 -22.48 -9.31
CA VAL A 374 -23.62 -22.85 -10.31
C VAL A 374 -22.66 -23.88 -9.75
N ILE A 375 -22.03 -23.62 -8.60
CA ILE A 375 -21.07 -24.55 -7.98
C ILE A 375 -21.73 -25.86 -7.59
N GLY A 376 -22.90 -25.81 -6.92
CA GLY A 376 -23.65 -26.99 -6.56
C GLY A 376 -24.13 -27.78 -7.80
N GLY A 377 -24.48 -27.09 -8.89
CA GLY A 377 -24.81 -27.68 -10.18
C GLY A 377 -23.60 -28.42 -10.80
N ILE A 378 -22.43 -27.79 -10.86
CA ILE A 378 -21.17 -28.40 -11.35
C ILE A 378 -20.81 -29.62 -10.49
N CYS A 379 -20.85 -29.48 -9.17
CA CYS A 379 -20.59 -30.56 -8.22
C CYS A 379 -21.53 -31.76 -8.40
N GLY A 380 -22.82 -31.51 -8.73
CA GLY A 380 -23.81 -32.53 -8.94
C GLY A 380 -23.79 -33.16 -10.33
N LEU A 381 -23.34 -32.45 -11.37
CA LEU A 381 -23.44 -32.85 -12.77
C LEU A 381 -22.62 -34.13 -13.08
N ILE A 382 -21.37 -34.18 -12.65
CA ILE A 382 -20.48 -35.33 -12.93
C ILE A 382 -20.99 -36.62 -12.26
N PRO A 383 -21.37 -36.64 -10.96
CA PRO A 383 -21.99 -37.79 -10.33
C PRO A 383 -23.32 -38.16 -10.99
N ALA A 384 -24.17 -37.18 -11.35
CA ALA A 384 -25.44 -37.38 -11.99
C ALA A 384 -25.30 -38.09 -13.35
N MET A 385 -24.38 -37.65 -14.19
CA MET A 385 -24.08 -38.27 -15.49
C MET A 385 -23.60 -39.72 -15.34
N ASN A 386 -22.76 -39.98 -14.33
CA ASN A 386 -22.28 -41.32 -14.06
C ASN A 386 -23.39 -42.27 -13.62
N ILE A 387 -24.29 -41.83 -12.72
CA ILE A 387 -25.37 -42.66 -12.18
C ILE A 387 -26.47 -42.87 -13.22
N SER A 388 -26.83 -41.84 -13.97
CA SER A 388 -27.89 -41.95 -15.01
C SER A 388 -27.49 -42.86 -16.20
N SER A 389 -26.19 -43.10 -16.37
CA SER A 389 -25.67 -43.99 -17.44
C SER A 389 -25.69 -45.49 -17.05
N ILE A 390 -25.96 -45.84 -15.78
CA ILE A 390 -25.96 -47.22 -15.31
C ILE A 390 -27.24 -47.94 -15.74
N LYS A 391 -27.09 -49.13 -16.31
CA LYS A 391 -28.23 -49.99 -16.69
C LYS A 391 -28.83 -50.62 -15.43
N PRO A 392 -30.12 -50.35 -15.09
CA PRO A 392 -30.72 -50.83 -13.82
C PRO A 392 -30.69 -52.36 -13.65
N ILE A 393 -30.89 -53.08 -14.75
CA ILE A 393 -30.91 -54.55 -14.76
C ILE A 393 -29.59 -55.17 -14.29
N SER A 394 -28.45 -54.54 -14.59
CA SER A 394 -27.16 -55.05 -14.17
C SER A 394 -26.90 -54.92 -12.66
N ILE A 395 -27.56 -53.99 -11.99
CA ILE A 395 -27.47 -53.78 -10.55
C ILE A 395 -28.35 -54.82 -9.83
N VAL A 396 -29.56 -55.07 -10.34
CA VAL A 396 -30.51 -56.04 -9.74
C VAL A 396 -29.97 -57.46 -9.83
N ASN A 397 -29.39 -57.81 -11.01
CA ASN A 397 -28.84 -59.15 -11.23
C ASN A 397 -27.45 -59.36 -10.57
N GLY A 398 -26.96 -58.43 -9.79
CA GLY A 398 -25.65 -58.54 -9.12
C GLY A 398 -24.44 -58.58 -10.08
N THR A 399 -24.69 -58.42 -11.40
CA THR A 399 -23.63 -58.46 -12.40
C THR A 399 -22.94 -57.10 -12.63
N TYR A 400 -23.37 -56.10 -11.88
CA TYR A 400 -22.76 -54.78 -11.94
C TYR A 400 -21.35 -54.85 -11.36
N ARG A 401 -20.41 -55.27 -12.19
CA ARG A 401 -18.99 -55.14 -11.95
C ARG A 401 -18.60 -53.73 -12.36
N ARG A 402 -18.11 -52.95 -11.39
CA ARG A 402 -17.63 -51.59 -11.61
C ARG A 402 -16.64 -51.57 -12.79
N LYS A 403 -17.10 -51.30 -14.01
CA LYS A 403 -16.27 -50.66 -15.02
C LYS A 403 -16.05 -49.22 -14.52
N THR A 404 -15.29 -49.10 -13.46
CA THR A 404 -14.90 -47.76 -13.03
C THR A 404 -14.14 -47.12 -14.17
N ARG A 405 -14.56 -45.95 -14.55
CA ARG A 405 -13.62 -44.98 -15.14
C ARG A 405 -12.57 -44.62 -14.05
N ALA A 406 -11.82 -45.65 -13.63
CA ALA A 406 -10.76 -45.53 -12.65
C ALA A 406 -9.73 -44.43 -13.07
N GLY A 407 -9.65 -44.19 -14.40
CA GLY A 407 -8.86 -43.11 -14.96
C GLY A 407 -9.34 -41.72 -14.55
N LEU A 408 -10.65 -41.44 -14.54
CA LEU A 408 -11.16 -40.12 -14.19
C LEU A 408 -10.92 -39.79 -12.71
N ASN A 409 -11.17 -40.75 -11.79
CA ASN A 409 -10.90 -40.59 -10.37
C ASN A 409 -9.39 -40.42 -10.11
N ARG A 410 -8.55 -41.23 -10.79
CA ARG A 410 -7.09 -41.08 -10.67
C ARG A 410 -6.61 -39.75 -11.18
N PHE A 411 -7.18 -39.28 -12.30
CA PHE A 411 -6.86 -37.96 -12.85
C PHE A 411 -7.23 -36.84 -11.87
N PHE A 412 -8.42 -36.86 -11.27
CA PHE A 412 -8.84 -35.86 -10.28
C PHE A 412 -8.00 -35.88 -9.01
N ILE A 413 -7.67 -37.08 -8.49
CA ILE A 413 -6.78 -37.21 -7.33
C ILE A 413 -5.39 -36.65 -7.68
N LEU A 414 -4.84 -37.00 -8.84
CA LEU A 414 -3.54 -36.50 -9.28
C LEU A 414 -3.54 -34.98 -9.42
N LEU A 415 -4.58 -34.42 -10.05
CA LEU A 415 -4.72 -32.98 -10.22
C LEU A 415 -4.82 -32.26 -8.86
N GLN A 416 -5.64 -32.77 -7.93
CA GLN A 416 -5.75 -32.23 -6.58
C GLN A 416 -4.42 -32.31 -5.81
N THR A 417 -3.70 -33.42 -5.96
CA THR A 417 -2.38 -33.57 -5.31
C THR A 417 -1.37 -32.59 -5.89
N ILE A 418 -1.36 -32.38 -7.21
CA ILE A 418 -0.50 -31.38 -7.86
C ILE A 418 -0.83 -29.98 -7.33
N LEU A 419 -2.11 -29.61 -7.31
CA LEU A 419 -2.56 -28.31 -6.81
C LEU A 419 -2.13 -28.08 -5.35
N ALA A 420 -2.35 -29.08 -4.48
CA ALA A 420 -1.95 -28.98 -3.07
C ALA A 420 -0.42 -28.83 -2.91
N ILE A 421 0.37 -29.66 -3.63
CA ILE A 421 1.82 -29.56 -3.59
C ILE A 421 2.30 -28.22 -4.12
N THR A 422 1.71 -27.70 -5.20
CA THR A 422 2.06 -26.40 -5.76
C THR A 422 1.81 -25.27 -4.76
N LEU A 423 0.64 -25.25 -4.11
CA LEU A 423 0.32 -24.23 -3.12
C LEU A 423 1.28 -24.27 -1.92
N ILE A 424 1.52 -25.47 -1.38
CA ILE A 424 2.45 -25.64 -0.25
C ILE A 424 3.88 -25.26 -0.66
N ALA A 425 4.34 -25.68 -1.83
CA ALA A 425 5.67 -25.33 -2.32
C ALA A 425 5.80 -23.81 -2.54
N SER A 426 4.79 -23.17 -3.11
CA SER A 426 4.78 -21.70 -3.26
C SER A 426 4.85 -20.98 -1.92
N ALA A 427 4.09 -21.43 -0.90
CA ALA A 427 4.14 -20.86 0.43
C ALA A 427 5.53 -21.01 1.07
N ILE A 428 6.18 -22.19 0.93
CA ILE A 428 7.54 -22.42 1.44
C ILE A 428 8.58 -21.55 0.70
N VAL A 429 8.44 -21.42 -0.63
CA VAL A 429 9.38 -20.58 -1.41
C VAL A 429 9.27 -19.12 -0.99
N LEU A 430 8.04 -18.62 -0.84
CA LEU A 430 7.82 -17.24 -0.41
C LEU A 430 8.32 -17.00 1.03
N ASP A 431 8.11 -17.97 1.94
CA ASP A 431 8.66 -17.90 3.28
C ASP A 431 10.20 -17.82 3.27
N LYS A 432 10.83 -18.65 2.44
CA LYS A 432 12.29 -18.62 2.28
C LYS A 432 12.80 -17.35 1.57
N GLN A 433 12.03 -16.78 0.66
CA GLN A 433 12.36 -15.47 0.08
C GLN A 433 12.30 -14.37 1.13
N MET A 434 11.31 -14.41 2.02
CA MET A 434 11.20 -13.48 3.13
C MET A 434 12.38 -13.59 4.09
N ASP A 435 12.68 -14.82 4.57
CA ASP A 435 13.87 -15.07 5.38
C ASP A 435 15.13 -14.49 4.70
N HIS A 436 15.26 -14.71 3.38
CA HIS A 436 16.40 -14.20 2.62
C HIS A 436 16.44 -12.67 2.54
N MET A 437 15.29 -12.02 2.39
CA MET A 437 15.22 -10.55 2.37
C MET A 437 15.59 -9.95 3.74
N MET A 438 15.12 -10.56 4.82
CA MET A 438 15.48 -10.15 6.18
C MET A 438 16.98 -10.37 6.50
N ASP A 439 17.57 -11.41 5.94
CA ASP A 439 18.99 -11.75 6.12
C ASP A 439 19.93 -10.99 5.15
N MET A 440 19.40 -10.18 4.22
CA MET A 440 20.24 -9.46 3.26
C MET A 440 21.07 -8.38 3.97
N PRO A 441 22.38 -8.29 3.68
CA PRO A 441 23.20 -7.24 4.24
C PRO A 441 22.75 -5.88 3.70
N LEU A 442 22.37 -4.97 4.59
CA LEU A 442 21.90 -3.63 4.23
C LEU A 442 23.03 -2.66 3.87
N GLY A 443 24.29 -3.10 4.00
CA GLY A 443 25.48 -2.29 3.72
C GLY A 443 25.86 -1.36 4.88
N ALA A 444 25.18 -1.48 6.02
CA ALA A 444 25.47 -0.76 7.26
C ALA A 444 25.20 -1.66 8.46
N ASP A 445 25.82 -1.34 9.59
CA ASP A 445 25.55 -1.98 10.88
C ASP A 445 24.31 -1.34 11.52
N ILE A 446 23.22 -2.12 11.61
CA ILE A 446 21.94 -1.67 12.18
C ILE A 446 21.69 -2.22 13.58
N GLU A 447 22.54 -3.15 14.06
CA GLU A 447 22.32 -3.86 15.32
C GLU A 447 22.37 -2.89 16.53
N ASN A 448 21.34 -2.96 17.38
CA ASN A 448 21.21 -2.12 18.57
C ASN A 448 21.24 -0.59 18.29
N LYS A 449 20.86 -0.18 17.10
CA LYS A 449 20.76 1.24 16.72
C LYS A 449 19.32 1.73 16.88
N PHE A 450 19.12 2.75 17.69
CA PHE A 450 17.83 3.40 17.91
C PHE A 450 17.81 4.75 17.22
N ILE A 451 16.71 5.14 16.61
CA ILE A 451 16.53 6.44 16.00
C ILE A 451 15.38 7.18 16.66
N ILE A 452 15.60 8.47 16.93
CA ILE A 452 14.58 9.42 17.33
C ILE A 452 14.58 10.54 16.29
N SER A 453 13.48 10.68 15.56
CA SER A 453 13.28 11.82 14.66
C SER A 453 12.96 13.06 15.48
N THR A 454 13.64 14.16 15.19
CA THR A 454 13.36 15.46 15.80
C THR A 454 12.88 16.42 14.72
N ASP A 455 11.81 17.16 14.98
CA ASP A 455 11.28 18.20 14.08
C ASP A 455 12.06 19.51 14.17
N THR A 456 13.28 19.46 14.70
CA THR A 456 14.10 20.66 14.88
C THR A 456 14.87 20.97 13.62
N ASP A 457 14.59 22.09 13.00
CA ASP A 457 15.34 22.63 11.86
C ASP A 457 16.80 23.02 12.22
N GLN A 458 17.21 22.84 13.48
CA GLN A 458 18.51 23.22 13.96
C GLN A 458 19.13 22.13 14.84
N ALA A 459 20.31 21.63 14.47
CA ALA A 459 21.07 20.67 15.27
C ALA A 459 21.30 21.12 16.72
N ASN A 460 21.43 22.43 16.95
CA ASN A 460 21.66 22.99 18.26
C ASN A 460 20.50 22.71 19.25
N GLU A 461 19.30 22.47 18.78
CA GLU A 461 18.16 22.14 19.63
C GLU A 461 18.15 20.68 20.03
N ALA A 462 18.70 19.79 19.20
CA ALA A 462 18.84 18.36 19.50
C ALA A 462 19.99 18.07 20.49
N ILE A 463 21.02 18.94 20.58
CA ILE A 463 22.22 18.70 21.41
C ILE A 463 21.90 18.48 22.89
N PRO A 464 21.04 19.28 23.56
CA PRO A 464 20.71 19.04 24.96
C PRO A 464 20.03 17.68 25.19
N MET A 465 19.21 17.22 24.26
CA MET A 465 18.58 15.90 24.34
C MET A 465 19.62 14.80 24.13
N MET A 466 20.53 14.96 23.17
CA MET A 466 21.65 14.04 22.94
C MET A 466 22.53 13.89 24.18
N ASP A 467 22.85 15.01 24.87
CA ASP A 467 23.68 15.01 26.10
C ASP A 467 22.99 14.21 27.22
N GLU A 468 21.69 14.36 27.40
CA GLU A 468 20.94 13.61 28.41
C GLU A 468 20.86 12.12 28.06
N ILE A 469 20.62 11.78 26.79
CA ILE A 469 20.61 10.41 26.29
C ILE A 469 22.00 9.78 26.47
N ALA A 470 23.06 10.46 26.12
CA ALA A 470 24.45 10.00 26.28
C ALA A 470 24.81 9.70 27.73
N GLY A 471 24.14 10.35 28.69
CA GLY A 471 24.32 10.11 30.14
C GLY A 471 23.70 8.80 30.64
N LEU A 472 22.93 8.08 29.84
CA LEU A 472 22.30 6.83 30.25
C LEU A 472 23.31 5.65 30.23
N PRO A 473 23.26 4.75 31.24
CA PRO A 473 24.28 3.71 31.41
C PRO A 473 24.34 2.64 30.33
N PHE A 474 23.26 2.50 29.53
CA PHE A 474 23.15 1.52 28.45
C PHE A 474 23.36 2.13 27.06
N VAL A 475 23.66 3.44 26.99
CA VAL A 475 23.97 4.13 25.73
C VAL A 475 25.50 4.14 25.55
N LYS A 476 25.94 3.71 24.36
CA LYS A 476 27.36 3.68 24.00
C LYS A 476 27.78 4.93 23.25
N ASN A 477 27.00 5.29 22.22
CA ASN A 477 27.26 6.44 21.35
C ASN A 477 25.97 7.15 20.99
N VAL A 478 26.05 8.44 20.70
CA VAL A 478 24.96 9.28 20.19
C VAL A 478 25.51 10.16 19.08
N ALA A 479 24.77 10.28 17.98
CA ALA A 479 25.19 11.02 16.80
C ALA A 479 23.98 11.58 16.04
N LEU A 480 24.22 12.43 15.04
CA LEU A 480 23.18 12.94 14.16
C LEU A 480 23.23 12.25 12.79
N SER A 481 22.07 11.80 12.33
CA SER A 481 21.85 11.25 10.99
C SER A 481 20.59 11.85 10.39
N ASN A 482 20.48 11.84 9.08
CA ASN A 482 19.24 12.15 8.39
C ASN A 482 18.78 10.86 7.69
N GLY A 483 17.92 10.14 8.38
CA GLY A 483 17.47 8.82 7.96
C GLY A 483 18.41 7.67 8.36
N TYR A 484 18.07 6.50 7.87
CA TYR A 484 18.75 5.23 8.07
C TYR A 484 18.86 4.46 6.75
N PRO A 485 19.62 3.38 6.65
CA PRO A 485 19.94 2.74 5.36
C PRO A 485 18.77 2.37 4.44
N THR A 486 17.59 2.08 4.98
CA THR A 486 16.36 1.78 4.20
C THR A 486 15.36 2.95 4.17
N GLY A 487 15.54 3.96 5.02
CA GLY A 487 14.70 5.15 5.14
C GLY A 487 15.50 6.43 4.88
N ILE A 488 16.09 6.57 3.69
CA ILE A 488 16.84 7.75 3.26
C ILE A 488 15.86 8.81 2.79
N ARG A 489 15.87 9.99 3.43
CA ARG A 489 14.86 11.03 3.21
C ARG A 489 15.11 11.92 2.00
N PHE A 490 16.33 11.99 1.48
CA PHE A 490 16.66 12.83 0.34
C PHE A 490 16.99 12.01 -0.89
N SER A 491 16.48 12.45 -2.03
CA SER A 491 16.87 11.92 -3.32
C SER A 491 17.14 13.07 -4.29
N THR A 492 18.02 12.83 -5.26
CA THR A 492 18.28 13.75 -6.38
C THR A 492 18.42 12.95 -7.66
N ALA A 493 18.15 13.62 -8.78
CA ALA A 493 18.36 13.04 -10.09
C ALA A 493 19.71 13.46 -10.65
N LEU A 494 20.58 12.50 -10.96
CA LEU A 494 21.79 12.73 -11.75
C LEU A 494 21.47 12.66 -13.23
N MET A 495 21.93 13.65 -13.98
CA MET A 495 21.86 13.64 -15.43
C MET A 495 23.21 13.23 -15.99
N ASN A 496 23.24 12.12 -16.73
CA ASN A 496 24.39 11.77 -17.55
C ASN A 496 24.43 12.65 -18.81
N GLU A 497 25.61 12.89 -19.35
CA GLU A 497 25.78 13.52 -20.68
C GLU A 497 25.13 12.61 -21.74
N GLY A 498 23.82 12.75 -21.88
CA GLY A 498 23.20 12.13 -23.02
C GLY A 498 21.84 11.50 -22.90
N THR A 499 21.22 11.15 -21.78
CA THR A 499 19.78 10.74 -21.81
C THR A 499 19.18 10.12 -20.55
N ASP A 500 19.95 9.52 -19.63
CA ASP A 500 19.32 8.81 -18.51
C ASP A 500 19.40 9.61 -17.21
N LEU A 501 18.22 9.95 -16.67
CA LEU A 501 18.09 10.39 -15.29
C LEU A 501 18.27 9.18 -14.37
N THR A 502 19.22 9.28 -13.48
CA THR A 502 19.46 8.28 -12.44
C THR A 502 19.08 8.89 -11.11
N ASN A 503 18.15 8.29 -10.41
CA ASN A 503 17.85 8.67 -9.03
C ASN A 503 18.99 8.24 -8.11
N VAL A 504 19.40 9.14 -7.22
CA VAL A 504 20.40 8.89 -6.20
C VAL A 504 19.81 9.26 -4.86
N SER A 505 19.77 8.33 -3.94
CA SER A 505 19.40 8.57 -2.56
C SER A 505 20.57 9.21 -1.83
N ILE A 506 20.32 10.23 -0.99
CA ILE A 506 21.34 10.96 -0.29
C ILE A 506 21.10 10.85 1.20
N MET A 507 22.04 10.22 1.88
CA MET A 507 22.10 10.13 3.33
C MET A 507 23.08 11.20 3.85
N ILE A 508 22.67 11.97 4.85
CA ILE A 508 23.53 12.94 5.49
C ILE A 508 23.75 12.51 6.93
N CYS A 509 24.97 12.47 7.38
CA CYS A 509 25.29 12.06 8.74
C CYS A 509 26.48 12.87 9.30
N ASP A 510 26.62 12.92 10.61
CA ASP A 510 27.83 13.45 11.21
C ASP A 510 28.97 12.44 11.20
N THR A 511 30.14 12.88 11.62
CA THR A 511 31.37 12.05 11.62
C THR A 511 31.29 10.85 12.55
N GLU A 512 30.52 10.93 13.63
CA GLU A 512 30.32 9.82 14.57
C GLU A 512 29.24 8.86 14.03
N ALA A 513 28.15 9.37 13.47
CA ALA A 513 27.13 8.52 12.83
C ALA A 513 27.71 7.72 11.66
N PHE A 514 28.60 8.32 10.85
CA PHE A 514 29.29 7.58 9.78
C PHE A 514 30.05 6.37 10.33
N LYS A 515 30.71 6.50 11.48
CA LYS A 515 31.41 5.41 12.14
C LYS A 515 30.45 4.38 12.75
N MET A 516 29.36 4.87 13.36
CA MET A 516 28.34 4.03 13.98
C MET A 516 27.62 3.15 12.96
N TRP A 517 27.38 3.66 11.75
CA TRP A 517 26.81 2.89 10.66
C TRP A 517 27.73 1.80 10.12
N GLY A 518 29.04 1.87 10.42
CA GLY A 518 30.00 0.79 10.08
C GLY A 518 30.00 0.44 8.60
N PHE A 519 29.88 1.42 7.71
CA PHE A 519 29.86 1.18 6.27
C PHE A 519 31.08 0.40 5.78
N ASP A 520 30.89 -0.52 4.84
CA ASP A 520 31.96 -1.29 4.21
C ASP A 520 32.75 -0.38 3.24
N ILE A 521 33.90 0.12 3.68
CA ILE A 521 34.76 0.99 2.87
C ILE A 521 35.54 0.15 1.87
N LYS A 522 35.21 0.28 0.57
CA LYS A 522 35.90 -0.41 -0.53
C LYS A 522 37.18 0.31 -0.93
N GLU A 523 37.15 1.63 -0.98
CA GLU A 523 38.30 2.46 -1.33
C GLU A 523 38.22 3.77 -0.54
N ASP A 524 39.30 4.09 0.17
CA ASP A 524 39.46 5.35 0.89
C ASP A 524 40.49 6.22 0.15
N PHE A 525 40.08 7.42 -0.24
CA PHE A 525 40.94 8.35 -0.97
C PHE A 525 41.88 9.15 -0.05
N GLY A 526 41.84 8.86 1.24
CA GLY A 526 42.75 9.47 2.23
C GLY A 526 42.48 10.94 2.53
N THR A 527 41.25 11.39 2.30
CA THR A 527 40.79 12.76 2.56
C THR A 527 40.20 12.87 3.98
N SER A 528 39.91 14.10 4.42
CA SER A 528 39.23 14.33 5.70
C SER A 528 37.82 13.70 5.66
N LEU A 529 37.35 13.10 6.76
CA LEU A 529 35.98 12.60 6.83
C LEU A 529 34.96 13.75 6.83
N ALA A 530 35.24 14.84 7.51
CA ALA A 530 34.38 16.00 7.55
C ALA A 530 34.34 16.73 6.19
N TYR A 531 33.17 17.14 5.77
CA TYR A 531 32.84 17.74 4.46
C TYR A 531 33.15 16.84 3.26
N SER A 532 33.08 15.53 3.45
CA SER A 532 33.25 14.55 2.37
C SER A 532 31.92 14.01 1.89
N VAL A 533 31.89 13.58 0.64
CA VAL A 533 30.83 12.72 0.11
C VAL A 533 31.41 11.36 -0.25
N TRP A 534 30.70 10.31 0.09
CA TRP A 534 31.07 8.92 -0.20
C TRP A 534 30.05 8.33 -1.14
N PHE A 535 30.51 7.70 -2.22
CA PHE A 535 29.61 7.07 -3.19
C PHE A 535 29.60 5.56 -2.97
N THR A 536 28.41 4.96 -3.02
CA THR A 536 28.33 3.50 -3.10
C THR A 536 28.92 3.01 -4.42
N GLU A 537 29.33 1.74 -4.45
CA GLU A 537 29.95 1.11 -5.61
C GLU A 537 29.09 1.24 -6.87
N ASN A 538 27.75 1.07 -6.74
CA ASN A 538 26.81 1.25 -7.84
C ASN A 538 26.76 2.69 -8.36
N LEU A 539 26.83 3.67 -7.47
CA LEU A 539 26.86 5.09 -7.87
C LEU A 539 28.22 5.43 -8.49
N TYR A 540 29.33 4.98 -7.89
CA TYR A 540 30.67 5.25 -8.40
C TYR A 540 30.89 4.66 -9.79
N ASN A 541 30.43 3.43 -10.01
CA ASN A 541 30.50 2.77 -11.32
C ASN A 541 29.64 3.42 -12.42
N HIS A 542 28.78 4.36 -12.04
CA HIS A 542 28.04 5.19 -13.01
C HIS A 542 28.90 6.23 -13.69
N PHE A 543 30.06 6.59 -13.10
CA PHE A 543 31.01 7.54 -13.66
C PHE A 543 32.12 6.80 -14.42
N GLU A 544 32.59 7.43 -15.52
CA GLU A 544 33.63 6.82 -16.38
C GLU A 544 34.98 6.64 -15.64
N ASN A 545 35.27 7.54 -14.70
CA ASN A 545 36.51 7.55 -13.94
C ASN A 545 36.36 8.38 -12.67
N ARG A 546 37.41 8.38 -11.82
CA ARG A 546 37.47 9.10 -10.57
C ARG A 546 37.28 10.61 -10.75
N ASP A 547 37.91 11.21 -11.78
CA ASP A 547 37.81 12.66 -12.02
C ASP A 547 36.36 13.07 -12.32
N ALA A 548 35.60 12.23 -13.02
CA ALA A 548 34.18 12.47 -13.28
C ALA A 548 33.33 12.41 -11.98
N ALA A 549 33.64 11.48 -11.09
CA ALA A 549 32.99 11.37 -9.80
C ALA A 549 33.34 12.54 -8.87
N GLU A 550 34.60 12.97 -8.82
CA GLU A 550 35.06 14.16 -8.08
C GLU A 550 34.40 15.44 -8.62
N ASN A 551 34.31 15.63 -9.93
CA ASN A 551 33.60 16.74 -10.54
C ASN A 551 32.10 16.77 -10.18
N GLN A 552 31.48 15.60 -10.00
CA GLN A 552 30.08 15.54 -9.56
C GLN A 552 29.96 15.94 -8.08
N ALA A 553 30.87 15.50 -7.21
CA ALA A 553 30.92 15.93 -5.81
C ALA A 553 31.11 17.45 -5.72
N GLU A 554 31.98 18.06 -6.52
CA GLU A 554 32.16 19.50 -6.61
C GLU A 554 30.88 20.24 -7.07
N LYS A 555 30.13 19.67 -8.02
CA LYS A 555 28.85 20.25 -8.49
C LYS A 555 27.78 20.26 -7.38
N TRP A 556 27.83 19.34 -6.46
CA TRP A 556 26.90 19.30 -5.32
C TRP A 556 27.28 20.32 -4.23
N ASN A 557 28.53 20.76 -4.16
CA ASN A 557 28.97 21.75 -3.19
C ASN A 557 28.16 23.05 -3.32
N GLY A 558 27.44 23.41 -2.28
CA GLY A 558 26.56 24.57 -2.22
C GLY A 558 25.28 24.51 -3.04
N ASN A 559 25.12 23.51 -3.92
CA ASN A 559 23.93 23.34 -4.75
C ASN A 559 22.89 22.40 -4.12
N PHE A 560 23.33 21.46 -3.30
CA PHE A 560 22.45 20.58 -2.57
C PHE A 560 22.16 21.19 -1.20
N ASN A 561 21.01 21.83 -1.06
CA ASN A 561 20.53 22.49 0.16
C ASN A 561 21.60 23.37 0.86
N GLN A 562 22.44 24.06 0.05
CA GLN A 562 23.59 24.86 0.53
C GLN A 562 24.65 24.07 1.35
N THR A 563 24.67 22.75 1.19
CA THR A 563 25.63 21.87 1.90
C THR A 563 27.04 22.10 1.40
N ARG A 564 27.98 22.20 2.30
CA ARG A 564 29.40 22.24 1.96
C ARG A 564 29.96 20.83 1.74
N ILE A 565 30.52 20.58 0.57
CA ILE A 565 31.20 19.35 0.19
C ILE A 565 32.56 19.76 -0.40
N ASP A 566 33.64 19.42 0.28
CA ASP A 566 34.97 19.81 -0.12
C ASP A 566 35.64 18.78 -1.05
N HIS A 567 35.28 17.49 -0.93
CA HIS A 567 35.93 16.41 -1.67
C HIS A 567 35.13 15.10 -1.69
N LEU A 568 35.47 14.23 -2.62
CA LEU A 568 35.04 12.85 -2.62
C LEU A 568 35.90 12.06 -1.62
N GLY A 569 35.27 11.42 -0.62
CA GLY A 569 35.93 10.68 0.45
C GLY A 569 36.44 9.31 -0.01
N GLY A 570 35.63 8.61 -0.79
CA GLY A 570 35.94 7.27 -1.27
C GLY A 570 34.72 6.53 -1.78
N VAL A 571 34.85 5.20 -1.84
CA VAL A 571 33.83 4.28 -2.33
C VAL A 571 33.40 3.34 -1.20
N LEU A 572 32.10 3.28 -0.97
CA LEU A 572 31.45 2.37 -0.02
C LEU A 572 30.90 1.13 -0.74
N GLY A 573 30.76 0.04 -0.02
CA GLY A 573 29.91 -1.05 -0.43
C GLY A 573 28.47 -0.56 -0.68
N ASN A 574 27.69 -1.34 -1.41
CA ASN A 574 26.32 -0.94 -1.70
C ASN A 574 25.47 -0.92 -0.42
N ILE A 575 24.65 0.12 -0.29
CA ILE A 575 23.74 0.35 0.82
C ILE A 575 22.32 0.17 0.28
N ALA A 576 21.44 -0.43 1.06
CA ALA A 576 20.01 -0.43 0.77
C ALA A 576 19.53 1.02 0.74
N GLY A 577 18.89 1.46 -0.32
CA GLY A 577 18.31 2.79 -0.41
C GLY A 577 16.82 2.76 -0.10
N ASP A 578 16.14 3.89 -0.21
CA ASP A 578 14.69 4.09 -0.01
C ASP A 578 13.78 3.05 -0.69
N ASN A 579 14.29 2.36 -1.69
CA ASN A 579 13.57 1.35 -2.45
C ASN A 579 14.08 -0.07 -2.20
N ALA A 580 14.58 -0.35 -0.99
CA ALA A 580 15.10 -1.69 -0.66
C ALA A 580 14.10 -2.83 -0.92
N MET A 581 12.80 -2.52 -0.90
CA MET A 581 11.74 -3.46 -1.26
C MET A 581 11.50 -3.57 -2.76
N ASN A 582 11.71 -2.51 -3.53
CA ASN A 582 11.41 -2.45 -4.96
C ASN A 582 12.64 -2.61 -5.84
N GLU A 583 13.81 -2.16 -5.37
CA GLU A 583 15.09 -2.31 -6.05
C GLU A 583 16.00 -3.17 -5.19
N SER A 584 16.65 -4.16 -5.79
CA SER A 584 17.66 -4.93 -5.06
C SER A 584 18.80 -3.97 -4.62
N ILE A 585 19.42 -4.24 -3.46
CA ILE A 585 20.63 -3.55 -2.98
C ILE A 585 21.69 -3.41 -4.07
N THR A 586 21.69 -4.34 -5.03
CA THR A 586 22.57 -4.36 -6.19
C THR A 586 22.27 -3.26 -7.22
N GLN A 587 21.17 -2.53 -7.10
CA GLN A 587 20.78 -1.48 -8.04
C GLN A 587 20.67 -0.09 -7.38
N SER A 588 20.54 -0.01 -6.06
CA SER A 588 20.47 1.25 -5.34
C SER A 588 21.77 2.07 -5.53
N LYS A 589 21.60 3.36 -5.75
CA LYS A 589 22.68 4.32 -5.87
C LYS A 589 22.56 5.30 -4.72
N VAL A 590 23.46 5.22 -3.76
CA VAL A 590 23.45 6.03 -2.56
C VAL A 590 24.71 6.87 -2.46
N ALA A 591 24.55 8.11 -2.05
CA ALA A 591 25.64 8.99 -1.64
C ALA A 591 25.50 9.30 -0.15
N VAL A 592 26.59 9.18 0.60
CA VAL A 592 26.64 9.54 2.02
C VAL A 592 27.46 10.82 2.18
N ILE A 593 26.81 11.88 2.61
CA ILE A 593 27.46 13.19 2.89
C ILE A 593 27.77 13.25 4.38
N VAL A 594 29.03 13.56 4.70
CA VAL A 594 29.50 13.61 6.08
C VAL A 594 29.81 15.05 6.47
N LEU A 595 29.12 15.55 7.47
CA LEU A 595 29.27 16.93 7.98
C LEU A 595 29.75 16.93 9.41
N PRO A 596 30.46 17.98 9.86
CA PRO A 596 30.61 18.24 11.29
C PRO A 596 29.27 18.52 11.96
N ILE A 597 29.08 18.13 13.20
CA ILE A 597 27.85 18.34 13.95
C ILE A 597 27.40 19.81 13.98
N ASP A 598 28.33 20.76 14.04
CA ASP A 598 28.04 22.19 14.07
C ASP A 598 27.39 22.71 12.75
N ASP A 599 27.59 22.03 11.64
CA ASP A 599 27.04 22.39 10.33
C ASP A 599 25.79 21.60 9.96
N PHE A 600 25.33 20.71 10.84
CA PHE A 600 24.17 19.85 10.60
C PHE A 600 22.83 20.59 10.69
N GLY A 601 22.81 21.83 11.21
CA GLY A 601 21.65 22.61 11.63
C GLY A 601 20.64 23.07 10.58
N ARG A 602 20.65 22.49 9.37
CA ARG A 602 19.72 22.85 8.28
C ARG A 602 18.87 21.69 7.76
N TYR A 603 18.97 20.55 8.42
CA TYR A 603 18.31 19.31 7.99
C TYR A 603 17.43 18.81 9.12
N ASN A 604 16.31 18.19 8.79
CA ASN A 604 15.56 17.40 9.74
C ASN A 604 16.51 16.37 10.33
N ASN A 605 16.77 16.46 11.62
CA ASN A 605 17.80 15.69 12.27
C ASN A 605 17.16 14.51 12.98
N ASP A 606 17.73 13.34 12.75
CA ASP A 606 17.44 12.18 13.56
C ASP A 606 18.62 11.95 14.52
N ILE A 607 18.31 11.69 15.77
CA ILE A 607 19.31 11.29 16.75
C ILE A 607 19.50 9.78 16.61
N LEU A 608 20.69 9.39 16.18
CA LEU A 608 21.13 8.00 16.13
C LEU A 608 21.78 7.62 17.45
N ILE A 609 21.31 6.54 18.08
CA ILE A 609 21.73 6.09 19.39
C ILE A 609 22.18 4.64 19.29
N GLU A 610 23.39 4.34 19.74
CA GLU A 610 23.85 2.97 19.90
C GLU A 610 23.69 2.50 21.35
N THR A 611 23.01 1.37 21.56
CA THR A 611 22.72 0.82 22.89
C THR A 611 23.49 -0.46 23.17
N ASP A 612 23.37 -0.98 24.39
CA ASP A 612 23.97 -2.26 24.82
C ASP A 612 23.07 -3.49 24.54
N GLY A 613 21.86 -3.28 23.95
CA GLY A 613 20.92 -4.34 23.58
C GLY A 613 19.75 -4.54 24.55
N ASN A 614 19.57 -3.67 25.55
CA ASN A 614 18.38 -3.74 26.43
C ASN A 614 17.24 -2.88 25.87
N HIS A 615 16.56 -3.38 24.85
CA HIS A 615 15.60 -2.63 24.02
C HIS A 615 14.40 -2.05 24.79
N GLU A 616 13.75 -2.80 25.68
CA GLU A 616 12.56 -2.30 26.41
C GLU A 616 12.91 -1.14 27.36
N ALA A 617 13.95 -1.33 28.17
CA ALA A 617 14.37 -0.29 29.12
C ALA A 617 14.88 0.96 28.41
N ALA A 618 15.54 0.80 27.27
CA ALA A 618 16.01 1.88 26.44
C ALA A 618 14.84 2.68 25.85
N LYS A 619 13.86 2.01 25.24
CA LYS A 619 12.68 2.64 24.66
C LYS A 619 11.88 3.47 25.67
N GLU A 620 11.64 2.94 26.88
CA GLU A 620 10.96 3.69 27.95
C GLU A 620 11.75 4.91 28.44
N ALA A 621 13.08 4.80 28.51
CA ALA A 621 13.92 5.92 28.92
C ALA A 621 13.98 7.02 27.86
N PHE A 622 14.09 6.63 26.59
CA PHE A 622 14.09 7.56 25.45
C PHE A 622 12.75 8.27 25.29
N ASP A 623 11.62 7.57 25.41
CA ASP A 623 10.29 8.19 25.39
C ASP A 623 10.16 9.26 26.49
N ARG A 624 10.64 8.97 27.70
CA ARG A 624 10.61 9.92 28.81
C ARG A 624 11.46 11.15 28.56
N ILE A 625 12.65 10.98 27.99
CA ILE A 625 13.54 12.09 27.66
C ILE A 625 12.94 12.89 26.50
N TYR A 626 12.49 12.23 25.45
CA TYR A 626 11.86 12.90 24.31
C TYR A 626 10.67 13.76 24.76
N ARG A 627 9.75 13.22 25.56
CA ARG A 627 8.61 13.97 26.13
C ARG A 627 9.06 15.20 26.93
N LYS A 628 10.12 15.09 27.71
CA LYS A 628 10.65 16.20 28.50
C LYS A 628 11.13 17.34 27.61
N PHE A 629 11.87 17.04 26.53
CA PHE A 629 12.40 18.05 25.63
C PHE A 629 11.32 18.62 24.70
N SER A 630 10.39 17.82 24.25
CA SER A 630 9.22 18.26 23.50
C SER A 630 8.36 19.23 24.30
N ASP A 631 8.14 18.96 25.59
CA ASP A 631 7.39 19.85 26.49
C ASP A 631 8.13 21.16 26.78
N GLU A 632 9.47 21.13 26.88
CA GLU A 632 10.28 22.32 27.17
C GLU A 632 10.36 23.30 26.00
N TYR A 633 10.42 22.81 24.75
CA TYR A 633 10.64 23.70 23.60
C TYR A 633 9.38 24.36 23.08
N ASN A 634 8.23 23.68 23.09
CA ASN A 634 7.00 24.20 22.50
C ASN A 634 5.73 23.94 23.33
N GLY A 635 5.84 23.23 24.47
CA GLY A 635 4.67 22.79 25.24
C GLY A 635 3.71 21.89 24.44
N VAL A 636 4.21 21.28 23.36
CA VAL A 636 3.50 20.36 22.49
C VAL A 636 4.22 19.04 22.53
N TYR A 637 3.50 17.99 22.82
CA TYR A 637 3.98 16.64 22.61
C TYR A 637 3.73 16.27 21.16
N LEU A 638 4.77 16.38 20.34
CA LEU A 638 4.80 15.79 19.01
C LEU A 638 5.26 14.34 19.14
N GLU A 639 4.47 13.40 18.67
CA GLU A 639 4.99 12.05 18.51
C GLU A 639 6.10 12.09 17.47
N PRO A 640 7.29 11.53 17.74
CA PRO A 640 8.37 11.52 16.76
C PRO A 640 7.96 10.69 15.55
N TRP A 641 8.26 11.15 14.35
CA TRP A 641 7.99 10.42 13.10
C TRP A 641 8.65 9.06 13.09
N ILE A 642 9.84 8.97 13.68
CA ILE A 642 10.62 7.76 13.83
C ILE A 642 11.01 7.64 15.31
N PHE A 643 10.58 6.55 15.94
CA PHE A 643 10.94 6.24 17.31
C PHE A 643 11.06 4.74 17.49
N GLY A 644 12.23 4.18 17.22
CA GLY A 644 12.39 2.74 17.30
C GLY A 644 13.79 2.25 16.99
N TYR A 645 14.00 0.97 17.22
CA TYR A 645 15.18 0.30 16.74
C TYR A 645 15.11 0.12 15.22
N VAL A 646 16.21 0.39 14.53
CA VAL A 646 16.28 0.30 13.06
C VAL A 646 15.96 -1.11 12.59
N GLU A 647 16.43 -2.13 13.30
CA GLU A 647 16.16 -3.53 13.02
C GLU A 647 14.64 -3.86 13.11
N ASP A 648 13.94 -3.33 14.12
CA ASP A 648 12.49 -3.53 14.28
C ASP A 648 11.71 -2.81 13.17
N MET A 649 12.09 -1.57 12.84
CA MET A 649 11.45 -0.79 11.79
C MET A 649 11.57 -1.45 10.41
N ILE A 650 12.73 -2.02 10.10
CA ILE A 650 12.96 -2.74 8.84
C ILE A 650 12.11 -4.01 8.80
N VAL A 651 11.98 -4.72 9.92
CA VAL A 651 11.10 -5.89 10.01
C VAL A 651 9.64 -5.49 9.80
N ASP A 652 9.18 -4.43 10.46
CA ASP A 652 7.81 -3.91 10.32
C ASP A 652 7.53 -3.47 8.86
N GLU A 653 8.45 -2.74 8.24
CA GLU A 653 8.37 -2.33 6.83
C GLU A 653 8.31 -3.54 5.88
N LEU A 654 9.14 -4.56 6.12
CA LEU A 654 9.11 -5.81 5.38
C LEU A 654 7.83 -6.61 5.64
N GLU A 655 7.28 -6.60 6.85
CA GLU A 655 6.03 -7.29 7.18
C GLU A 655 4.80 -6.59 6.57
N GLU A 656 4.76 -5.27 6.52
CA GLU A 656 3.69 -4.52 5.83
C GLU A 656 3.69 -4.81 4.33
N GLY A 657 4.85 -4.80 3.66
CA GLY A 657 4.99 -5.19 2.25
C GLY A 657 4.65 -6.67 1.97
N ASN A 658 4.61 -7.51 3.01
CA ASN A 658 4.43 -8.96 2.92
C ASN A 658 3.05 -9.50 3.31
N SER A 659 2.05 -8.64 3.43
CA SER A 659 0.66 -9.05 3.68
C SER A 659 0.20 -10.16 2.71
N THR A 660 0.62 -10.09 1.45
CA THR A 660 0.37 -11.12 0.42
C THR A 660 0.98 -12.48 0.78
N ILE A 661 2.21 -12.51 1.28
CA ILE A 661 2.91 -13.75 1.66
C ILE A 661 2.23 -14.39 2.85
N THR A 662 1.88 -13.60 3.85
CA THR A 662 1.16 -14.06 5.04
C THR A 662 -0.20 -14.66 4.67
N LEU A 663 -0.94 -14.00 3.76
CA LEU A 663 -2.19 -14.54 3.23
C LEU A 663 -1.99 -15.87 2.50
N LEU A 664 -0.98 -15.97 1.66
CA LEU A 664 -0.66 -17.22 0.94
C LEU A 664 -0.31 -18.34 1.92
N LYS A 665 0.43 -18.08 3.01
CA LYS A 665 0.70 -19.05 4.08
C LYS A 665 -0.58 -19.54 4.75
N ILE A 666 -1.54 -18.66 5.01
CA ILE A 666 -2.84 -19.01 5.61
C ILE A 666 -3.66 -19.89 4.65
N PHE A 667 -3.59 -19.65 3.36
CA PHE A 667 -4.38 -20.36 2.34
C PHE A 667 -3.75 -21.68 1.87
N ALA A 668 -2.43 -21.86 2.05
CA ALA A 668 -1.71 -23.09 1.69
C ALA A 668 -1.93 -24.22 2.71
#